data_eb8d8dc8580cb0d0bdc659e38e1e3842
#
_entry.id   eb8d8dc8580cb0d0bdc659e38e1e3842
#
_cell.length_a   1.000
_cell.length_b   1.000
_cell.length_c   1.000
_cell.angle_alpha   90.00
_cell.angle_beta   90.00
_cell.angle_gamma   90.00
#
_symmetry.space_group_name_H-M   'P 1'
#
loop_
_entity.id
_entity.type
_entity.pdbx_description
1 polymer ?
#
loop_
_entity_poly.entity_id
_entity_poly.type
_entity_poly.pdbx_seq_one_letter_code
_entity_poly.pdbx_strand_id
1 'polypeptide(L)'
;MSYFLEELKRRNVFKVGAAYLVVSWLILQLVQSVREPLGLPEWTDAFFIVLLSVGLPMALLFAWAFELTPDGVKKTKEVDKETSVTANTGRKLNYAIIATLAIALAYSVFDRVNQPDSVEITEATDTVAAEQGIGNTSIAVLPFVDMSSDQDQEYFSDGISEELLNVLAKIPELRVAARTSSFQFKGQNVDIGNVAEQLNVDHVLEGSIRKADTRIRITAQLIRADTGYHLWSETYDRELTDIFGIQDEISAAIVAALAETLGLETLAAPTVQAAANTDAYNSFLLGQHLIRQRTKQSIEASLTHFERALELDPEYAPAHASLALASHLLTNSRSTYGTLTLEESLSVALPHIKRALALDPALADAHAVKGLLLVAQQKFEDSVTFFDEALRLNPSHNDVRSWYSIALEALGRHAEAFDVIKEAYRLDPLSNLTFNNYANRLLQRRKHDELAVIIGRFDAIDPARAASFAGFVLNQQRRIADGVVTMLRGAERAPENTRLQSMIAFQLYNLGLQDEARRLWPFDNFDEVLQDPEDHQGNLKIAEARYQENPDSLDAMEELAWARFGVGDNASALELANRYLNELGEVRRDIDGANQIIIYDAWQRNDTDAMLERLAPIEANYQRMATDGVDAWDMAWDKAVFLFMRGDTEEALEAVEFALSREVFNESVVSWDFETLGWDKLPRFVAVREKYDSYRAEERSKLLQIACGEIGFNNWKPSKENCKKVEST
;
A
#
# COMPACT_ATOMS: atom_id res chain seq x y z
N MET A 1 26.92 -26.66 49.08
CA MET A 1 25.78 -26.05 48.31
C MET A 1 24.41 -26.39 48.90
N SER A 2 24.18 -27.61 49.42
CA SER A 2 22.87 -27.99 50.02
C SER A 2 22.46 -27.17 51.25
N TYR A 3 23.37 -26.89 52.18
CA TYR A 3 23.10 -26.13 53.42
C TYR A 3 22.71 -24.67 53.15
N PHE A 4 23.27 -24.02 52.13
CA PHE A 4 22.94 -22.65 51.74
C PHE A 4 21.51 -22.56 51.13
N LEU A 5 21.14 -23.51 50.28
CA LEU A 5 19.82 -23.58 49.67
C LEU A 5 18.72 -23.89 50.70
N GLU A 6 18.99 -24.74 51.71
CA GLU A 6 18.06 -25.00 52.79
C GLU A 6 17.85 -23.78 53.68
N GLU A 7 18.90 -23.00 53.90
CA GLU A 7 18.82 -21.74 54.67
C GLU A 7 17.99 -20.67 53.95
N LEU A 8 18.16 -20.48 52.60
CA LEU A 8 17.35 -19.59 51.77
C LEU A 8 15.89 -20.01 51.73
N LYS A 9 15.62 -21.33 51.70
CA LYS A 9 14.24 -21.87 51.75
C LYS A 9 13.59 -21.64 53.10
N ARG A 10 14.34 -21.77 54.17
CA ARG A 10 13.88 -21.53 55.56
C ARG A 10 13.49 -20.05 55.76
N ARG A 11 14.23 -19.13 55.19
CA ARG A 11 14.02 -17.66 55.28
C ARG A 11 12.98 -17.11 54.33
N ASN A 12 12.22 -17.93 53.61
CA ASN A 12 11.22 -17.55 52.62
C ASN A 12 11.72 -16.64 51.48
N VAL A 13 13.03 -16.56 51.26
CA VAL A 13 13.63 -15.69 50.23
C VAL A 13 13.04 -15.99 48.85
N PHE A 14 12.83 -17.25 48.47
CA PHE A 14 12.18 -17.64 47.21
C PHE A 14 10.73 -17.18 47.11
N LYS A 15 9.97 -17.20 48.23
CA LYS A 15 8.58 -16.74 48.22
C LYS A 15 8.47 -15.22 48.09
N VAL A 16 9.39 -14.49 48.74
CA VAL A 16 9.49 -13.03 48.59
C VAL A 16 9.89 -12.66 47.15
N GLY A 17 10.85 -13.39 46.55
CA GLY A 17 11.20 -13.21 45.18
C GLY A 17 10.03 -13.45 44.20
N ALA A 18 9.30 -14.55 44.39
CA ALA A 18 8.11 -14.84 43.57
C ALA A 18 7.00 -13.76 43.77
N ALA A 19 6.73 -13.31 44.99
CA ALA A 19 5.79 -12.23 45.24
C ALA A 19 6.22 -10.91 44.59
N TYR A 20 7.52 -10.58 44.67
CA TYR A 20 8.08 -9.39 44.04
C TYR A 20 7.91 -9.43 42.52
N LEU A 21 8.19 -10.56 41.87
CA LEU A 21 8.02 -10.70 40.42
C LEU A 21 6.57 -10.52 39.98
N VAL A 22 5.61 -11.10 40.74
CA VAL A 22 4.18 -10.95 40.46
C VAL A 22 3.72 -9.48 40.60
N VAL A 23 4.14 -8.80 41.68
CA VAL A 23 3.81 -7.38 41.87
C VAL A 23 4.50 -6.51 40.81
N SER A 24 5.73 -6.80 40.46
CA SER A 24 6.45 -6.09 39.40
C SER A 24 5.77 -6.23 38.05
N TRP A 25 5.30 -7.43 37.70
CA TRP A 25 4.54 -7.68 36.47
C TRP A 25 3.23 -6.88 36.45
N LEU A 26 2.48 -6.84 37.57
CA LEU A 26 1.25 -6.02 37.68
C LEU A 26 1.52 -4.53 37.53
N ILE A 27 2.62 -4.03 38.13
CA ILE A 27 3.01 -2.61 37.97
C ILE A 27 3.31 -2.31 36.51
N LEU A 28 4.05 -3.16 35.81
CA LEU A 28 4.35 -2.98 34.39
C LEU A 28 3.09 -3.00 33.52
N GLN A 29 2.15 -3.91 33.77
CA GLN A 29 0.85 -3.93 33.10
C GLN A 29 0.05 -2.65 33.35
N LEU A 30 0.02 -2.16 34.58
CA LEU A 30 -0.66 -0.92 34.90
C LEU A 30 -0.01 0.27 34.19
N VAL A 31 1.31 0.35 34.17
CA VAL A 31 2.05 1.41 33.47
C VAL A 31 1.72 1.39 31.99
N GLN A 32 1.74 0.24 31.35
CA GLN A 32 1.38 0.09 29.93
C GLN A 32 -0.08 0.53 29.66
N SER A 33 -1.02 0.13 30.52
CA SER A 33 -2.44 0.49 30.38
C SER A 33 -2.73 1.99 30.53
N VAL A 34 -1.94 2.71 31.32
CA VAL A 34 -2.15 4.15 31.57
C VAL A 34 -1.22 5.06 30.75
N ARG A 35 -0.23 4.51 30.08
CA ARG A 35 0.75 5.27 29.33
C ARG A 35 0.12 6.13 28.25
N GLU A 36 -0.68 5.52 27.36
CA GLU A 36 -1.37 6.23 26.28
C GLU A 36 -2.45 7.20 26.77
N PRO A 37 -3.36 6.82 27.70
CA PRO A 37 -4.38 7.72 28.22
C PRO A 37 -3.81 8.95 28.94
N LEU A 38 -2.62 8.83 29.56
CA LEU A 38 -1.97 9.91 30.29
C LEU A 38 -0.89 10.65 29.49
N GLY A 39 -0.63 10.26 28.24
CA GLY A 39 0.40 10.87 27.37
C GLY A 39 1.81 10.73 27.92
N LEU A 40 2.14 9.63 28.62
CA LEU A 40 3.46 9.45 29.21
C LEU A 40 4.50 9.12 28.13
N PRO A 41 5.74 9.65 28.26
CA PRO A 41 6.81 9.40 27.29
C PRO A 41 7.18 7.91 27.16
N GLU A 42 7.66 7.47 26.00
CA GLU A 42 8.02 6.06 25.74
C GLU A 42 9.09 5.49 26.68
N TRP A 43 10.02 6.32 27.17
CA TRP A 43 11.04 5.89 28.14
C TRP A 43 10.47 5.44 29.49
N THR A 44 9.18 5.70 29.77
CA THR A 44 8.53 5.36 31.06
C THR A 44 8.55 3.84 31.31
N ASP A 45 8.34 3.02 30.30
CA ASP A 45 8.37 1.55 30.43
C ASP A 45 9.78 1.08 30.80
N ALA A 46 10.80 1.58 30.09
CA ALA A 46 12.20 1.27 30.36
C ALA A 46 12.61 1.71 31.78
N PHE A 47 12.15 2.86 32.23
CA PHE A 47 12.40 3.35 33.59
C PHE A 47 11.86 2.41 34.65
N PHE A 48 10.60 1.96 34.53
CA PHE A 48 10.01 1.03 35.51
C PHE A 48 10.66 -0.35 35.45
N ILE A 49 11.05 -0.85 34.27
CA ILE A 49 11.80 -2.11 34.13
C ILE A 49 13.13 -2.03 34.89
N VAL A 50 13.91 -0.96 34.70
CA VAL A 50 15.18 -0.75 35.39
C VAL A 50 14.98 -0.62 36.90
N LEU A 51 14.00 0.20 37.34
CA LEU A 51 13.69 0.40 38.74
C LEU A 51 13.33 -0.91 39.45
N LEU A 52 12.46 -1.72 38.84
CA LEU A 52 12.03 -3.00 39.38
C LEU A 52 13.14 -4.05 39.34
N SER A 53 13.98 -4.02 38.29
CA SER A 53 15.15 -4.91 38.20
C SER A 53 16.17 -4.64 39.30
N VAL A 54 16.43 -3.37 39.63
CA VAL A 54 17.31 -2.99 40.75
C VAL A 54 16.67 -3.29 42.11
N GLY A 55 15.35 -3.17 42.20
CA GLY A 55 14.60 -3.47 43.43
C GLY A 55 14.61 -4.95 43.82
N LEU A 56 14.67 -5.87 42.87
CA LEU A 56 14.65 -7.32 43.13
C LEU A 56 15.83 -7.79 44.01
N PRO A 57 17.10 -7.49 43.73
CA PRO A 57 18.21 -7.85 44.63
C PRO A 57 18.06 -7.24 46.01
N MET A 58 17.57 -6.00 46.14
CA MET A 58 17.34 -5.35 47.40
C MET A 58 16.26 -6.09 48.21
N ALA A 59 15.14 -6.46 47.60
CA ALA A 59 14.06 -7.23 48.24
C ALA A 59 14.55 -8.62 48.72
N LEU A 60 15.39 -9.30 47.94
CA LEU A 60 15.97 -10.57 48.32
C LEU A 60 16.96 -10.43 49.50
N LEU A 61 17.80 -9.40 49.50
CA LEU A 61 18.70 -9.07 50.58
C LEU A 61 17.94 -8.74 51.88
N PHE A 62 16.85 -7.97 51.79
CA PHE A 62 16.00 -7.69 52.92
C PHE A 62 15.34 -8.96 53.51
N ALA A 63 14.79 -9.82 52.64
CA ALA A 63 14.22 -11.10 53.03
C ALA A 63 15.26 -12.07 53.65
N TRP A 64 16.51 -11.93 53.28
CA TRP A 64 17.61 -12.72 53.86
C TRP A 64 18.06 -12.15 55.23
N ALA A 65 18.11 -10.84 55.41
CA ALA A 65 18.67 -10.17 56.58
C ALA A 65 17.65 -9.99 57.71
N PHE A 66 16.35 -9.88 57.39
CA PHE A 66 15.28 -9.54 58.36
C PHE A 66 14.14 -10.57 58.31
N GLU A 67 13.49 -10.79 59.47
CA GLU A 67 12.33 -11.66 59.64
C GLU A 67 11.18 -10.88 60.32
N LEU A 68 9.95 -11.07 59.83
CA LEU A 68 8.75 -10.49 60.40
C LEU A 68 8.32 -11.34 61.64
N THR A 69 8.31 -10.72 62.80
CA THR A 69 7.83 -11.32 64.04
C THR A 69 6.55 -10.60 64.55
N PRO A 70 5.78 -11.15 65.47
CA PRO A 70 4.61 -10.45 66.05
C PRO A 70 4.95 -9.09 66.67
N ASP A 71 6.19 -8.89 67.10
CA ASP A 71 6.70 -7.66 67.70
C ASP A 71 7.33 -6.68 66.68
N GLY A 72 7.28 -7.00 65.35
CA GLY A 72 7.84 -6.17 64.30
C GLY A 72 8.98 -6.84 63.50
N VAL A 73 9.74 -6.03 62.77
CA VAL A 73 10.87 -6.49 61.93
C VAL A 73 12.12 -6.59 62.78
N LYS A 74 12.67 -7.84 62.94
CA LYS A 74 13.89 -8.11 63.71
C LYS A 74 14.94 -8.71 62.78
N LYS A 75 16.25 -8.54 63.13
CA LYS A 75 17.33 -9.20 62.41
C LYS A 75 17.23 -10.71 62.63
N THR A 76 17.35 -11.50 61.57
CA THR A 76 17.18 -12.96 61.58
C THR A 76 18.10 -13.69 62.59
N LYS A 77 19.24 -13.08 62.96
CA LYS A 77 20.15 -13.62 63.99
C LYS A 77 19.63 -13.51 65.42
N GLU A 78 18.62 -12.69 65.69
CA GLU A 78 18.05 -12.36 67.01
C GLU A 78 16.72 -13.08 67.26
N VAL A 79 16.22 -13.91 66.32
CA VAL A 79 14.95 -14.61 66.41
C VAL A 79 15.18 -16.07 66.82
N ASP A 80 14.56 -16.45 67.96
CA ASP A 80 14.64 -17.83 68.49
C ASP A 80 13.81 -18.77 67.61
N LYS A 81 14.31 -20.03 67.39
CA LYS A 81 13.69 -20.98 66.46
C LYS A 81 12.26 -21.39 66.81
N GLU A 82 11.85 -21.28 68.09
CA GLU A 82 10.54 -21.67 68.55
C GLU A 82 9.47 -20.53 68.42
N THR A 83 9.88 -19.27 68.20
CA THR A 83 9.02 -18.11 68.07
C THR A 83 8.83 -17.62 66.67
N SER A 84 9.43 -18.28 65.69
CA SER A 84 9.32 -17.86 64.25
C SER A 84 7.97 -18.19 63.68
N VAL A 85 7.25 -17.14 63.18
CA VAL A 85 5.94 -17.25 62.48
C VAL A 85 6.08 -17.48 61.00
N THR A 86 7.29 -17.75 60.49
CA THR A 86 7.64 -17.88 59.08
C THR A 86 6.76 -18.87 58.33
N ALA A 87 6.36 -19.99 58.94
CA ALA A 87 5.51 -21.02 58.33
C ALA A 87 4.08 -20.51 58.07
N ASN A 88 3.53 -19.71 58.97
CA ASN A 88 2.17 -19.12 58.83
C ASN A 88 2.17 -17.93 57.85
N THR A 89 3.19 -17.08 57.90
CA THR A 89 3.39 -15.96 56.95
C THR A 89 3.59 -16.49 55.53
N GLY A 90 4.36 -17.59 55.35
CA GLY A 90 4.54 -18.22 54.06
C GLY A 90 3.25 -18.80 53.46
N ARG A 91 2.30 -19.30 54.30
CA ARG A 91 1.01 -19.81 53.84
C ARG A 91 0.08 -18.67 53.41
N LYS A 92 0.02 -17.59 54.20
CA LYS A 92 -0.77 -16.38 53.88
C LYS A 92 -0.26 -15.72 52.60
N LEU A 93 1.07 -15.66 52.39
CA LEU A 93 1.67 -15.11 51.20
C LEU A 93 1.34 -15.96 49.95
N ASN A 94 1.34 -17.30 50.07
CA ASN A 94 0.92 -18.16 48.95
C ASN A 94 -0.54 -17.93 48.55
N TYR A 95 -1.46 -17.78 49.52
CA TYR A 95 -2.85 -17.47 49.22
C TYR A 95 -3.01 -16.07 48.60
N ALA A 96 -2.25 -15.09 49.04
CA ALA A 96 -2.23 -13.77 48.43
C ALA A 96 -1.73 -13.81 46.98
N ILE A 97 -0.65 -14.54 46.70
CA ILE A 97 -0.12 -14.73 45.34
C ILE A 97 -1.15 -15.43 44.44
N ILE A 98 -1.78 -16.52 44.90
CA ILE A 98 -2.80 -17.25 44.15
C ILE A 98 -4.02 -16.38 43.85
N ALA A 99 -4.49 -15.61 44.85
CA ALA A 99 -5.63 -14.71 44.69
C ALA A 99 -5.32 -13.59 43.67
N THR A 100 -4.11 -13.01 43.72
CA THR A 100 -3.68 -11.97 42.78
C THR A 100 -3.56 -12.50 41.37
N LEU A 101 -2.99 -13.70 41.20
CA LEU A 101 -2.90 -14.36 39.88
C LEU A 101 -4.28 -14.72 39.33
N ALA A 102 -5.21 -15.17 40.19
CA ALA A 102 -6.59 -15.47 39.78
C ALA A 102 -7.36 -14.21 39.36
N ILE A 103 -7.18 -13.08 40.07
CA ILE A 103 -7.76 -11.78 39.68
C ILE A 103 -7.16 -11.28 38.39
N ALA A 104 -5.83 -11.37 38.22
CA ALA A 104 -5.14 -10.98 36.96
C ALA A 104 -5.58 -11.81 35.77
N LEU A 105 -5.76 -13.12 35.95
CA LEU A 105 -6.29 -14.01 34.92
C LEU A 105 -7.74 -13.68 34.57
N ALA A 106 -8.58 -13.44 35.56
CA ALA A 106 -9.98 -13.05 35.38
C ALA A 106 -10.07 -11.71 34.63
N TYR A 107 -9.22 -10.74 34.97
CA TYR A 107 -9.14 -9.45 34.29
C TYR A 107 -8.66 -9.62 32.82
N SER A 108 -7.64 -10.44 32.61
CA SER A 108 -7.13 -10.71 31.26
C SER A 108 -8.19 -11.40 30.37
N VAL A 109 -8.98 -12.32 30.94
CA VAL A 109 -10.08 -12.97 30.21
C VAL A 109 -11.22 -11.97 29.97
N PHE A 110 -11.57 -11.14 30.97
CA PHE A 110 -12.59 -10.10 30.83
C PHE A 110 -12.21 -9.05 29.79
N ASP A 111 -10.97 -8.60 29.78
CA ASP A 111 -10.42 -7.66 28.80
C ASP A 111 -10.46 -8.23 27.39
N ARG A 112 -10.10 -9.51 27.25
CA ARG A 112 -10.12 -10.22 25.95
C ARG A 112 -11.54 -10.48 25.42
N VAL A 113 -12.53 -10.62 26.29
CA VAL A 113 -13.95 -10.84 25.92
C VAL A 113 -14.65 -9.52 25.60
N ASN A 114 -14.22 -8.42 26.22
CA ASN A 114 -14.85 -7.10 26.05
C ASN A 114 -14.07 -6.15 25.11
N GLN A 115 -12.89 -6.52 24.63
CA GLN A 115 -12.30 -5.79 23.51
C GLN A 115 -13.16 -6.07 22.28
N PRO A 116 -13.71 -5.06 21.59
CA PRO A 116 -14.22 -5.26 20.25
C PRO A 116 -13.02 -5.79 19.44
N ASP A 117 -13.23 -6.88 18.70
CA ASP A 117 -12.22 -7.49 17.84
C ASP A 117 -11.52 -6.41 17.00
N SER A 118 -10.59 -5.71 17.59
CA SER A 118 -9.51 -5.08 16.86
C SER A 118 -8.76 -6.26 16.27
N VAL A 119 -8.61 -6.30 14.96
CA VAL A 119 -7.75 -7.25 14.27
C VAL A 119 -6.40 -7.17 14.98
N GLU A 120 -6.20 -8.04 15.98
CA GLU A 120 -4.87 -8.29 16.51
C GLU A 120 -4.06 -8.85 15.35
N ILE A 121 -3.21 -8.01 14.80
CA ILE A 121 -2.12 -8.41 13.90
C ILE A 121 -1.11 -9.12 14.81
N THR A 122 -1.48 -10.33 15.24
CA THR A 122 -0.61 -11.18 16.04
C THR A 122 0.12 -12.12 15.09
N GLU A 123 1.42 -11.83 14.91
CA GLU A 123 2.45 -12.79 14.51
C GLU A 123 2.18 -13.70 13.29
N ALA A 124 1.77 -13.09 12.14
CA ALA A 124 2.05 -13.69 10.84
C ALA A 124 3.42 -13.23 10.29
N THR A 125 4.27 -12.70 11.16
CA THR A 125 5.61 -12.17 10.79
C THR A 125 6.56 -13.27 10.33
N ASP A 126 6.31 -14.53 10.70
CA ASP A 126 7.23 -15.63 10.39
C ASP A 126 6.97 -16.34 9.06
N THR A 127 5.79 -16.16 8.43
CA THR A 127 5.52 -16.87 7.17
C THR A 127 5.89 -16.09 5.92
N VAL A 128 5.94 -14.77 5.97
CA VAL A 128 6.47 -13.96 4.84
C VAL A 128 7.99 -13.87 4.87
N ALA A 129 8.60 -14.08 6.06
CA ALA A 129 10.05 -14.18 6.20
C ALA A 129 10.63 -15.56 5.82
N ALA A 130 9.80 -16.61 5.68
CA ALA A 130 10.24 -17.99 5.46
C ALA A 130 10.38 -18.40 3.97
N GLU A 131 10.04 -17.55 3.01
CA GLU A 131 10.50 -17.71 1.61
C GLU A 131 11.89 -17.07 1.41
N GLN A 132 12.78 -17.21 2.38
CA GLN A 132 14.21 -16.98 2.17
C GLN A 132 14.79 -18.17 1.38
N GLY A 133 14.47 -18.18 0.07
CA GLY A 133 15.23 -18.92 -0.91
C GLY A 133 16.58 -18.26 -1.09
N ILE A 134 17.60 -18.91 -0.56
CA ILE A 134 19.02 -18.89 -0.99
C ILE A 134 19.52 -17.55 -1.58
N GLY A 135 20.19 -16.71 -0.75
CA GLY A 135 21.42 -16.03 -1.15
C GLY A 135 21.34 -14.78 -2.03
N ASN A 136 20.24 -14.01 -2.06
CA ASN A 136 20.30 -12.71 -2.72
C ASN A 136 20.59 -11.61 -1.70
N THR A 137 21.82 -11.14 -1.68
CA THR A 137 22.20 -9.95 -0.90
C THR A 137 21.37 -8.77 -1.35
N SER A 138 20.90 -7.98 -0.40
CA SER A 138 20.08 -6.82 -0.67
C SER A 138 20.73 -5.53 -0.16
N ILE A 139 20.49 -4.43 -0.90
CA ILE A 139 21.05 -3.13 -0.58
C ILE A 139 20.03 -2.02 -0.84
N ALA A 140 20.04 -1.01 0.02
CA ALA A 140 19.40 0.29 -0.25
C ALA A 140 20.49 1.36 -0.46
N VAL A 141 20.30 2.21 -1.46
CA VAL A 141 21.12 3.41 -1.67
C VAL A 141 20.33 4.60 -1.18
N LEU A 142 20.76 5.20 -0.07
CA LEU A 142 20.12 6.41 0.46
C LEU A 142 20.56 7.66 -0.33
N PRO A 143 19.73 8.69 -0.38
CA PRO A 143 20.12 9.96 -0.99
C PRO A 143 21.33 10.55 -0.27
N PHE A 144 22.38 10.85 -1.02
CA PHE A 144 23.59 11.46 -0.46
C PHE A 144 23.31 12.87 0.00
N VAL A 145 23.86 13.23 1.15
CA VAL A 145 23.66 14.54 1.74
C VAL A 145 24.48 15.60 1.00
N ASP A 146 23.83 16.68 0.53
CA ASP A 146 24.53 17.84 0.00
C ASP A 146 25.21 18.62 1.13
N MET A 147 26.55 18.66 1.13
CA MET A 147 27.39 19.38 2.06
C MET A 147 28.10 20.56 1.38
N SER A 148 27.63 21.02 0.22
CA SER A 148 28.14 22.20 -0.47
C SER A 148 27.83 23.48 0.31
N SER A 149 28.63 24.55 0.13
CA SER A 149 28.50 25.80 0.89
C SER A 149 27.13 26.47 0.73
N ASP A 150 26.56 26.41 -0.46
CA ASP A 150 25.33 27.12 -0.83
C ASP A 150 24.08 26.22 -0.74
N GLN A 151 24.27 24.90 -0.52
CA GLN A 151 23.22 23.87 -0.44
C GLN A 151 22.27 23.91 -1.64
N ASP A 152 22.74 24.25 -2.82
CA ASP A 152 21.99 24.38 -4.07
C ASP A 152 22.28 23.24 -5.04
N GLN A 153 23.04 22.20 -4.62
CA GLN A 153 23.44 21.04 -5.42
C GLN A 153 22.66 19.77 -5.07
N GLU A 154 21.50 19.92 -4.45
CA GLU A 154 20.66 18.79 -4.03
C GLU A 154 20.30 17.88 -5.22
N TYR A 155 19.91 18.44 -6.37
CA TYR A 155 19.64 17.69 -7.60
C TYR A 155 20.84 16.84 -8.06
N PHE A 156 22.05 17.35 -7.84
CA PHE A 156 23.27 16.65 -8.22
C PHE A 156 23.57 15.49 -7.26
N SER A 157 23.42 15.71 -5.94
CA SER A 157 23.60 14.67 -4.93
C SER A 157 22.57 13.55 -5.10
N ASP A 158 21.31 13.90 -5.36
CA ASP A 158 20.24 12.95 -5.70
C ASP A 158 20.59 12.16 -6.96
N GLY A 159 21.04 12.85 -8.02
CA GLY A 159 21.38 12.21 -9.27
C GLY A 159 22.51 11.20 -9.15
N ILE A 160 23.58 11.53 -8.41
CA ILE A 160 24.70 10.60 -8.16
C ILE A 160 24.22 9.36 -7.38
N SER A 161 23.40 9.55 -6.33
CA SER A 161 22.86 8.44 -5.55
C SER A 161 22.02 7.52 -6.43
N GLU A 162 21.24 8.09 -7.34
CA GLU A 162 20.40 7.36 -8.28
C GLU A 162 21.22 6.62 -9.34
N GLU A 163 22.26 7.24 -9.90
CA GLU A 163 23.13 6.55 -10.83
C GLU A 163 23.85 5.35 -10.20
N LEU A 164 24.34 5.51 -8.95
CA LEU A 164 24.88 4.38 -8.18
C LEU A 164 23.84 3.28 -7.97
N LEU A 165 22.60 3.64 -7.61
CA LEU A 165 21.50 2.70 -7.50
C LEU A 165 21.28 1.96 -8.82
N ASN A 166 21.22 2.68 -9.96
CA ASN A 166 21.00 2.12 -11.29
C ASN A 166 22.13 1.18 -11.72
N VAL A 167 23.38 1.49 -11.36
CA VAL A 167 24.52 0.61 -11.63
C VAL A 167 24.42 -0.68 -10.83
N LEU A 168 24.17 -0.57 -9.54
CA LEU A 168 24.01 -1.74 -8.64
C LEU A 168 22.81 -2.59 -9.04
N ALA A 169 21.74 -1.97 -9.52
CA ALA A 169 20.51 -2.65 -9.94
C ALA A 169 20.66 -3.53 -11.20
N LYS A 170 21.75 -3.36 -11.95
CA LYS A 170 22.11 -4.22 -13.10
C LYS A 170 22.77 -5.55 -12.69
N ILE A 171 23.11 -5.71 -11.41
CA ILE A 171 23.77 -6.93 -10.90
C ILE A 171 22.69 -7.95 -10.56
N PRO A 172 22.63 -9.11 -11.25
CA PRO A 172 21.54 -10.08 -11.08
C PRO A 172 21.47 -10.69 -9.67
N GLU A 173 22.61 -10.83 -8.99
CA GLU A 173 22.72 -11.42 -7.67
C GLU A 173 22.42 -10.42 -6.55
N LEU A 174 22.25 -9.12 -6.87
CA LEU A 174 22.03 -8.04 -5.92
C LEU A 174 20.63 -7.49 -6.05
N ARG A 175 19.83 -7.65 -4.99
CA ARG A 175 18.52 -7.00 -4.90
C ARG A 175 18.69 -5.56 -4.41
N VAL A 176 18.34 -4.59 -5.23
CA VAL A 176 18.46 -3.17 -4.89
C VAL A 176 17.08 -2.59 -4.59
N ALA A 177 16.92 -1.99 -3.41
CA ALA A 177 15.69 -1.29 -3.05
C ALA A 177 15.44 -0.13 -4.03
N ALA A 178 14.17 0.06 -4.40
CA ALA A 178 13.80 1.10 -5.35
C ALA A 178 14.09 2.50 -4.79
N ARG A 179 14.42 3.42 -5.69
CA ARG A 179 14.67 4.81 -5.35
C ARG A 179 13.54 5.44 -4.54
N THR A 180 12.29 5.19 -4.93
CA THR A 180 11.11 5.80 -4.31
C THR A 180 11.06 5.52 -2.80
N SER A 181 11.33 4.29 -2.40
CA SER A 181 11.40 3.89 -0.99
C SER A 181 12.66 4.42 -0.30
N SER A 182 13.83 4.30 -0.93
CA SER A 182 15.10 4.77 -0.35
C SER A 182 15.10 6.28 -0.08
N PHE A 183 14.48 7.06 -0.97
CA PHE A 183 14.42 8.53 -0.86
C PHE A 183 13.36 9.04 0.11
N GLN A 184 12.51 8.19 0.66
CA GLN A 184 11.62 8.56 1.78
C GLN A 184 12.42 8.97 3.03
N PHE A 185 13.64 8.48 3.17
CA PHE A 185 14.52 8.81 4.30
C PHE A 185 15.35 10.09 4.10
N LYS A 186 15.13 10.80 2.99
CA LYS A 186 15.86 12.06 2.69
C LYS A 186 15.65 13.08 3.79
N GLY A 187 16.78 13.61 4.33
CA GLY A 187 16.76 14.63 5.39
C GLY A 187 16.30 14.13 6.76
N GLN A 188 16.03 12.83 6.91
CA GLN A 188 15.65 12.25 8.19
C GLN A 188 16.88 11.72 8.93
N ASN A 189 16.89 11.90 10.25
CA ASN A 189 17.92 11.31 11.11
C ASN A 189 17.38 9.99 11.69
N VAL A 190 17.35 8.95 10.87
CA VAL A 190 16.79 7.65 11.23
C VAL A 190 17.93 6.65 11.43
N ASP A 191 17.77 5.74 12.38
CA ASP A 191 18.70 4.64 12.60
C ASP A 191 18.74 3.68 11.38
N ILE A 192 19.95 3.29 10.98
CA ILE A 192 20.18 2.45 9.78
C ILE A 192 19.48 1.08 9.90
N GLY A 193 19.39 0.52 11.10
CA GLY A 193 18.65 -0.73 11.34
C GLY A 193 17.16 -0.56 11.01
N ASN A 194 16.54 0.53 11.44
CA ASN A 194 15.14 0.85 11.12
C ASN A 194 14.94 1.08 9.61
N VAL A 195 15.87 1.78 8.95
CA VAL A 195 15.83 1.97 7.49
C VAL A 195 15.84 0.62 6.77
N ALA A 196 16.77 -0.24 7.17
CA ALA A 196 16.94 -1.56 6.56
C ALA A 196 15.73 -2.47 6.79
N GLU A 197 15.13 -2.45 7.97
CA GLU A 197 13.90 -3.18 8.29
C GLU A 197 12.73 -2.72 7.41
N GLN A 198 12.53 -1.40 7.29
CA GLN A 198 11.45 -0.85 6.46
C GLN A 198 11.64 -1.14 4.97
N LEU A 199 12.88 -1.10 4.48
CA LEU A 199 13.23 -1.40 3.09
C LEU A 199 13.44 -2.90 2.81
N ASN A 200 13.46 -3.72 3.88
CA ASN A 200 13.73 -5.15 3.81
C ASN A 200 15.05 -5.47 3.09
N VAL A 201 16.15 -4.81 3.54
CA VAL A 201 17.50 -4.97 2.99
C VAL A 201 18.51 -5.32 4.05
N ASP A 202 19.59 -6.02 3.62
CA ASP A 202 20.68 -6.45 4.51
C ASP A 202 21.78 -5.38 4.64
N HIS A 203 21.87 -4.50 3.64
CA HIS A 203 22.91 -3.47 3.55
C HIS A 203 22.33 -2.12 3.20
N VAL A 204 22.98 -1.07 3.68
CA VAL A 204 22.65 0.32 3.36
C VAL A 204 23.90 1.03 2.88
N LEU A 205 23.80 1.68 1.71
CA LEU A 205 24.79 2.64 1.22
C LEU A 205 24.31 4.03 1.55
N GLU A 206 25.14 4.78 2.29
CA GLU A 206 24.92 6.19 2.56
C GLU A 206 26.13 7.01 2.17
N GLY A 207 25.97 8.33 2.06
CA GLY A 207 27.10 9.19 1.73
C GLY A 207 26.78 10.67 1.75
N SER A 208 27.79 11.45 1.40
CA SER A 208 27.68 12.89 1.26
C SER A 208 28.48 13.40 0.07
N ILE A 209 28.02 14.50 -0.51
CA ILE A 209 28.65 15.16 -1.64
C ILE A 209 28.94 16.62 -1.26
N ARG A 210 30.14 17.08 -1.61
CA ARG A 210 30.48 18.47 -1.52
C ARG A 210 31.09 18.92 -2.84
N LYS A 211 30.41 19.83 -3.52
CA LYS A 211 30.88 20.46 -4.75
C LYS A 211 31.40 21.83 -4.44
N ALA A 212 32.58 22.16 -4.99
CA ALA A 212 33.20 23.48 -4.90
C ALA A 212 33.86 23.80 -6.25
N ASP A 213 33.27 24.71 -7.00
CA ASP A 213 33.67 25.04 -8.37
C ASP A 213 33.76 23.80 -9.28
N THR A 214 34.95 23.44 -9.72
CA THR A 214 35.25 22.28 -10.57
C THR A 214 35.60 21.02 -9.78
N ARG A 215 35.69 21.08 -8.46
CA ARG A 215 36.06 19.94 -7.61
C ARG A 215 34.86 19.36 -6.88
N ILE A 216 34.88 18.06 -6.77
CA ILE A 216 33.86 17.27 -6.06
C ILE A 216 34.54 16.37 -5.03
N ARG A 217 33.96 16.33 -3.84
CA ARG A 217 34.31 15.34 -2.81
C ARG A 217 33.08 14.50 -2.51
N ILE A 218 33.20 13.19 -2.71
CA ILE A 218 32.17 12.21 -2.40
C ILE A 218 32.69 11.31 -1.29
N THR A 219 31.95 11.20 -0.21
CA THR A 219 32.18 10.17 0.82
C THR A 219 31.06 9.16 0.73
N ALA A 220 31.40 7.88 0.63
CA ALA A 220 30.42 6.79 0.57
C ALA A 220 30.77 5.71 1.59
N GLN A 221 29.75 5.10 2.19
CA GLN A 221 29.89 4.12 3.26
C GLN A 221 28.87 3.01 3.06
N LEU A 222 29.33 1.75 3.07
CA LEU A 222 28.49 0.57 3.05
C LEU A 222 28.37 0.00 4.45
N ILE A 223 27.16 -0.11 4.95
CA ILE A 223 26.85 -0.50 6.33
C ILE A 223 26.03 -1.78 6.29
N ARG A 224 26.42 -2.76 7.12
CA ARG A 224 25.61 -3.95 7.36
C ARG A 224 24.53 -3.63 8.41
N ALA A 225 23.28 -3.85 8.04
CA ALA A 225 22.12 -3.38 8.78
C ALA A 225 21.93 -4.06 10.16
N ASP A 226 22.21 -5.37 10.24
CA ASP A 226 22.01 -6.18 11.44
C ASP A 226 22.96 -5.77 12.60
N THR A 227 24.14 -5.26 12.26
CA THR A 227 25.20 -4.92 13.22
C THR A 227 25.52 -3.45 13.29
N GLY A 228 25.12 -2.65 12.27
CA GLY A 228 25.52 -1.25 12.12
C GLY A 228 27.01 -1.05 11.80
N TYR A 229 27.76 -2.13 11.50
CA TYR A 229 29.18 -2.02 11.17
C TYR A 229 29.39 -1.61 9.72
N HIS A 230 30.32 -0.67 9.53
CA HIS A 230 30.78 -0.29 8.20
C HIS A 230 31.63 -1.40 7.60
N LEU A 231 31.16 -1.96 6.49
CA LEU A 231 31.91 -2.95 5.70
C LEU A 231 32.96 -2.26 4.84
N TRP A 232 32.65 -1.06 4.39
CA TRP A 232 33.52 -0.25 3.55
C TRP A 232 33.18 1.23 3.75
N SER A 233 34.22 2.10 3.68
CA SER A 233 34.09 3.56 3.74
C SER A 233 35.26 4.23 3.04
N GLU A 234 35.00 5.05 2.04
CA GLU A 234 36.01 5.78 1.29
C GLU A 234 35.56 7.21 0.95
N THR A 235 36.58 8.04 0.68
CA THR A 235 36.36 9.42 0.23
C THR A 235 37.13 9.67 -1.05
N TYR A 236 36.39 10.13 -2.06
CA TYR A 236 36.88 10.47 -3.40
C TYR A 236 36.98 11.99 -3.54
N ASP A 237 38.15 12.48 -3.90
CA ASP A 237 38.41 13.92 -4.15
C ASP A 237 38.95 14.08 -5.56
N ARG A 238 38.13 14.55 -6.49
CA ARG A 238 38.37 14.54 -7.93
C ARG A 238 37.89 15.83 -8.59
N GLU A 239 38.24 16.01 -9.86
CA GLU A 239 37.63 17.02 -10.74
C GLU A 239 36.25 16.59 -11.18
N LEU A 240 35.29 17.50 -11.32
CA LEU A 240 33.93 17.21 -11.75
C LEU A 240 33.85 16.53 -13.14
N THR A 241 34.85 16.81 -13.99
CA THR A 241 34.97 16.18 -15.32
C THR A 241 35.20 14.68 -15.27
N ASP A 242 35.59 14.12 -14.13
CA ASP A 242 35.87 12.69 -13.92
C ASP A 242 34.73 11.97 -13.16
N ILE A 243 33.52 12.55 -13.14
CA ILE A 243 32.40 12.04 -12.34
C ILE A 243 32.03 10.61 -12.68
N PHE A 244 32.10 10.22 -13.96
CA PHE A 244 31.79 8.86 -14.39
C PHE A 244 32.84 7.84 -13.91
N GLY A 245 34.13 8.24 -13.96
CA GLY A 245 35.19 7.42 -13.38
C GLY A 245 35.01 7.20 -11.88
N ILE A 246 34.54 8.22 -11.16
CA ILE A 246 34.22 8.12 -9.72
C ILE A 246 33.04 7.15 -9.48
N GLN A 247 31.99 7.23 -10.29
CA GLN A 247 30.83 6.33 -10.18
C GLN A 247 31.24 4.88 -10.42
N ASP A 248 32.06 4.62 -11.41
CA ASP A 248 32.60 3.29 -11.70
C ASP A 248 33.50 2.79 -10.55
N GLU A 249 34.40 3.65 -10.00
CA GLU A 249 35.25 3.32 -8.84
C GLU A 249 34.42 2.97 -7.61
N ILE A 250 33.39 3.77 -7.26
CA ILE A 250 32.51 3.54 -6.11
C ILE A 250 31.73 2.25 -6.31
N SER A 251 31.15 2.05 -7.47
CA SER A 251 30.36 0.85 -7.78
C SER A 251 31.21 -0.41 -7.70
N ALA A 252 32.42 -0.39 -8.26
CA ALA A 252 33.37 -1.49 -8.19
C ALA A 252 33.80 -1.80 -6.76
N ALA A 253 34.03 -0.79 -5.94
CA ALA A 253 34.40 -0.96 -4.53
C ALA A 253 33.27 -1.56 -3.70
N ILE A 254 32.01 -1.13 -3.92
CA ILE A 254 30.82 -1.70 -3.28
C ILE A 254 30.67 -3.16 -3.66
N VAL A 255 30.77 -3.46 -4.95
CA VAL A 255 30.67 -4.84 -5.48
C VAL A 255 31.74 -5.73 -4.87
N ALA A 256 32.99 -5.24 -4.76
CA ALA A 256 34.08 -5.99 -4.14
C ALA A 256 33.84 -6.26 -2.64
N ALA A 257 33.36 -5.23 -1.89
CA ALA A 257 33.03 -5.38 -0.46
C ALA A 257 31.88 -6.36 -0.23
N LEU A 258 30.85 -6.35 -1.08
CA LEU A 258 29.75 -7.29 -1.03
C LEU A 258 30.18 -8.71 -1.44
N ALA A 259 30.99 -8.86 -2.48
CA ALA A 259 31.50 -10.15 -2.94
C ALA A 259 32.34 -10.84 -1.86
N GLU A 260 33.19 -10.11 -1.12
CA GLU A 260 33.95 -10.63 0.01
C GLU A 260 33.01 -11.12 1.12
N THR A 261 31.95 -10.35 1.43
CA THR A 261 30.96 -10.70 2.47
C THR A 261 30.17 -11.95 2.09
N LEU A 262 29.89 -12.16 0.79
CA LEU A 262 29.08 -13.26 0.27
C LEU A 262 29.88 -14.50 -0.11
N GLY A 263 31.21 -14.43 -0.11
CA GLY A 263 32.08 -15.51 -0.58
C GLY A 263 31.93 -15.81 -2.08
N LEU A 264 31.55 -14.80 -2.88
CA LEU A 264 31.40 -14.90 -4.34
C LEU A 264 32.75 -14.62 -5.03
N GLU A 265 33.14 -15.47 -5.96
CA GLU A 265 34.49 -15.41 -6.56
C GLU A 265 34.72 -14.18 -7.48
N THR A 266 33.70 -13.59 -8.06
CA THR A 266 33.76 -12.26 -8.75
C THR A 266 32.39 -11.79 -9.23
N LEU A 267 31.95 -10.65 -8.77
CA LEU A 267 30.87 -9.89 -9.42
C LEU A 267 31.53 -8.88 -10.35
N ALA A 268 31.13 -8.86 -11.63
CA ALA A 268 31.60 -7.83 -12.54
C ALA A 268 30.78 -6.55 -12.33
N ALA A 269 31.43 -5.45 -11.95
CA ALA A 269 30.77 -4.16 -11.88
C ALA A 269 30.37 -3.73 -13.31
N PRO A 270 29.09 -3.38 -13.55
CA PRO A 270 28.65 -2.82 -14.82
C PRO A 270 29.22 -1.42 -15.00
N THR A 271 29.57 -1.04 -16.24
CA THR A 271 30.05 0.29 -16.58
C THR A 271 28.88 1.23 -16.92
N VAL A 272 29.01 2.50 -16.55
CA VAL A 272 28.06 3.56 -16.92
C VAL A 272 28.39 4.12 -18.29
N GLN A 273 27.36 4.32 -19.14
CA GLN A 273 27.58 5.10 -20.37
C GLN A 273 27.74 6.57 -20.02
N ALA A 274 28.99 7.07 -20.16
CA ALA A 274 29.30 8.46 -19.89
C ALA A 274 28.72 9.38 -20.98
N ALA A 275 28.15 10.53 -20.57
CA ALA A 275 27.89 11.63 -21.50
C ALA A 275 29.23 12.20 -22.02
N ALA A 276 29.28 12.60 -23.26
CA ALA A 276 30.50 13.20 -23.86
C ALA A 276 30.81 14.58 -23.25
N ASN A 277 29.84 15.18 -22.55
CA ASN A 277 29.92 16.54 -22.03
C ASN A 277 29.27 16.62 -20.61
N THR A 278 30.00 17.14 -19.64
CA THR A 278 29.52 17.32 -18.26
C THR A 278 28.27 18.22 -18.17
N ASP A 279 28.15 19.24 -19.03
CA ASP A 279 26.98 20.12 -19.06
C ASP A 279 25.73 19.38 -19.59
N ALA A 280 25.91 18.45 -20.54
CA ALA A 280 24.86 17.55 -21.01
C ALA A 280 24.36 16.66 -19.85
N TYR A 281 25.28 16.09 -19.08
CA TYR A 281 24.97 15.29 -17.92
C TYR A 281 24.23 16.09 -16.82
N ASN A 282 24.71 17.30 -16.49
CA ASN A 282 24.03 18.16 -15.53
C ASN A 282 22.60 18.51 -15.97
N SER A 283 22.39 18.83 -17.24
CA SER A 283 21.05 19.06 -17.80
C SER A 283 20.18 17.81 -17.70
N PHE A 284 20.72 16.63 -18.00
CA PHE A 284 20.03 15.36 -17.85
C PHE A 284 19.58 15.11 -16.40
N LEU A 285 20.46 15.29 -15.40
CA LEU A 285 20.13 15.13 -13.98
C LEU A 285 19.03 16.09 -13.53
N LEU A 286 19.05 17.35 -13.98
CA LEU A 286 17.98 18.32 -13.70
C LEU A 286 16.64 17.85 -14.31
N GLY A 287 16.66 17.35 -15.55
CA GLY A 287 15.49 16.77 -16.18
C GLY A 287 14.95 15.57 -15.40
N GLN A 288 15.83 14.68 -14.93
CA GLN A 288 15.46 13.53 -14.09
C GLN A 288 14.86 13.98 -12.75
N HIS A 289 15.44 14.97 -12.08
CA HIS A 289 14.89 15.52 -10.86
C HIS A 289 13.46 16.08 -11.07
N LEU A 290 13.22 16.80 -12.15
CA LEU A 290 11.94 17.42 -12.47
C LEU A 290 10.86 16.40 -12.85
N ILE A 291 11.17 15.43 -13.69
CA ILE A 291 10.16 14.42 -14.14
C ILE A 291 9.60 13.60 -12.98
N ARG A 292 10.37 13.45 -11.90
CA ARG A 292 9.98 12.70 -10.70
C ARG A 292 8.97 13.41 -9.81
N GLN A 293 8.84 14.73 -9.93
CA GLN A 293 7.83 15.49 -9.17
C GLN A 293 6.41 15.21 -9.64
N ARG A 294 6.23 14.59 -10.84
CA ARG A 294 4.95 14.11 -11.35
C ARG A 294 3.85 15.17 -11.38
N THR A 295 4.20 16.39 -11.75
CA THR A 295 3.24 17.46 -12.06
C THR A 295 3.39 17.85 -13.53
N LYS A 296 2.30 18.35 -14.16
CA LYS A 296 2.35 18.84 -15.54
C LYS A 296 3.51 19.82 -15.74
N GLN A 297 3.60 20.83 -14.89
CA GLN A 297 4.64 21.88 -14.98
C GLN A 297 6.06 21.31 -14.85
N SER A 298 6.30 20.37 -13.93
CA SER A 298 7.63 19.80 -13.74
C SER A 298 8.03 18.87 -14.89
N ILE A 299 7.07 18.16 -15.49
CA ILE A 299 7.34 17.30 -16.64
C ILE A 299 7.61 18.16 -17.89
N GLU A 300 6.85 19.23 -18.12
CA GLU A 300 7.13 20.19 -19.20
C GLU A 300 8.53 20.82 -19.05
N ALA A 301 8.91 21.22 -17.83
CA ALA A 301 10.26 21.72 -17.57
C ALA A 301 11.34 20.64 -17.81
N SER A 302 11.06 19.37 -17.49
CA SER A 302 12.02 18.28 -17.72
C SER A 302 12.33 18.08 -19.21
N LEU A 303 11.34 18.24 -20.10
CA LEU A 303 11.57 18.18 -21.55
C LEU A 303 12.64 19.17 -22.00
N THR A 304 12.55 20.45 -21.54
CA THR A 304 13.54 21.49 -21.87
C THR A 304 14.95 21.08 -21.46
N HIS A 305 15.09 20.44 -20.31
CA HIS A 305 16.39 19.97 -19.82
C HIS A 305 16.91 18.75 -20.59
N PHE A 306 16.04 17.81 -20.97
CA PHE A 306 16.44 16.68 -21.84
C PHE A 306 16.80 17.14 -23.24
N GLU A 307 16.05 18.07 -23.83
CA GLU A 307 16.38 18.70 -25.11
C GLU A 307 17.73 19.41 -25.04
N ARG A 308 17.98 20.15 -23.93
CA ARG A 308 19.30 20.80 -23.74
C ARG A 308 20.42 19.80 -23.59
N ALA A 309 20.22 18.68 -22.91
CA ALA A 309 21.20 17.59 -22.85
C ALA A 309 21.54 17.05 -24.26
N LEU A 310 20.54 16.87 -25.10
CA LEU A 310 20.69 16.38 -26.47
C LEU A 310 21.26 17.41 -27.45
N GLU A 311 21.07 18.71 -27.18
CA GLU A 311 21.80 19.77 -27.93
C GLU A 311 23.30 19.72 -27.66
N LEU A 312 23.69 19.41 -26.41
CA LEU A 312 25.08 19.36 -25.98
C LEU A 312 25.76 18.01 -26.33
N ASP A 313 24.98 16.92 -26.26
CA ASP A 313 25.40 15.56 -26.63
C ASP A 313 24.27 14.80 -27.36
N PRO A 314 24.21 14.88 -28.70
CA PRO A 314 23.18 14.21 -29.49
C PRO A 314 23.26 12.67 -29.47
N GLU A 315 24.31 12.09 -28.89
CA GLU A 315 24.51 10.64 -28.79
C GLU A 315 24.26 10.11 -27.39
N TYR A 316 23.75 10.93 -26.48
CA TYR A 316 23.48 10.53 -25.09
C TYR A 316 22.16 9.74 -25.03
N ALA A 317 22.24 8.41 -25.11
CA ALA A 317 21.10 7.49 -25.17
C ALA A 317 20.12 7.64 -23.96
N PRO A 318 20.57 7.82 -22.70
CA PRO A 318 19.64 8.02 -21.56
C PRO A 318 18.74 9.24 -21.72
N ALA A 319 19.26 10.35 -22.27
CA ALA A 319 18.47 11.58 -22.46
C ALA A 319 17.38 11.36 -23.55
N HIS A 320 17.66 10.60 -24.60
CA HIS A 320 16.65 10.20 -25.58
C HIS A 320 15.53 9.37 -24.95
N ALA A 321 15.85 8.37 -24.12
CA ALA A 321 14.86 7.54 -23.44
C ALA A 321 13.99 8.37 -22.50
N SER A 322 14.60 9.27 -21.72
CA SER A 322 13.91 10.13 -20.75
C SER A 322 13.01 11.17 -21.41
N LEU A 323 13.43 11.74 -22.55
CA LEU A 323 12.60 12.65 -23.34
C LEU A 323 11.34 11.95 -23.86
N ALA A 324 11.49 10.71 -24.33
CA ALA A 324 10.37 9.90 -24.79
C ALA A 324 9.39 9.60 -23.66
N LEU A 325 9.89 9.26 -22.45
CA LEU A 325 9.07 9.05 -21.28
C LEU A 325 8.32 10.33 -20.88
N ALA A 326 9.02 11.47 -20.81
CA ALA A 326 8.42 12.75 -20.47
C ALA A 326 7.30 13.14 -21.45
N SER A 327 7.51 12.94 -22.75
CA SER A 327 6.50 13.18 -23.78
C SER A 327 5.25 12.31 -23.57
N HIS A 328 5.44 11.03 -23.21
CA HIS A 328 4.31 10.15 -22.91
C HIS A 328 3.56 10.57 -21.65
N LEU A 329 4.25 10.99 -20.60
CA LEU A 329 3.63 11.42 -19.36
C LEU A 329 2.79 12.70 -19.51
N LEU A 330 2.94 13.46 -20.60
CA LEU A 330 2.13 14.63 -20.93
C LEU A 330 0.88 14.30 -21.76
N THR A 331 0.56 13.04 -21.99
CA THR A 331 -0.69 12.66 -22.63
C THR A 331 -1.90 12.94 -21.75
N ASN A 332 -3.09 13.08 -22.37
CA ASN A 332 -4.36 13.21 -21.68
C ASN A 332 -4.93 11.82 -21.38
N SER A 333 -4.60 11.27 -20.21
CA SER A 333 -5.19 10.01 -19.71
C SER A 333 -5.26 10.00 -18.20
N ARG A 334 -6.00 9.05 -17.63
CA ARG A 334 -6.17 8.91 -16.15
C ARG A 334 -4.84 8.69 -15.39
N SER A 335 -3.82 8.18 -16.06
CA SER A 335 -2.53 7.83 -15.46
C SER A 335 -1.40 8.78 -15.83
N THR A 336 -1.68 9.87 -16.54
CA THR A 336 -0.73 10.86 -17.06
C THR A 336 -1.09 12.28 -16.61
N TYR A 337 -0.30 13.29 -17.01
CA TYR A 337 -0.33 14.59 -16.35
C TYR A 337 -0.59 15.76 -17.30
N GLY A 338 -0.74 15.50 -18.59
CA GLY A 338 -0.80 16.55 -19.60
C GLY A 338 -2.10 16.58 -20.40
N THR A 339 -2.02 17.17 -21.56
CA THR A 339 -3.15 17.39 -22.47
C THR A 339 -2.84 16.95 -23.92
N LEU A 340 -1.69 16.34 -24.16
CA LEU A 340 -1.32 15.85 -25.49
C LEU A 340 -2.19 14.65 -25.86
N THR A 341 -2.57 14.56 -27.12
CA THR A 341 -3.12 13.33 -27.68
C THR A 341 -2.05 12.24 -27.69
N LEU A 342 -2.45 10.98 -27.72
CA LEU A 342 -1.52 9.87 -27.86
C LEU A 342 -0.68 9.98 -29.15
N GLU A 343 -1.29 10.41 -30.25
CA GLU A 343 -0.62 10.59 -31.55
C GLU A 343 0.48 11.65 -31.47
N GLU A 344 0.18 12.83 -30.87
CA GLU A 344 1.17 13.89 -30.67
C GLU A 344 2.35 13.39 -29.82
N SER A 345 2.08 12.72 -28.71
CA SER A 345 3.11 12.15 -27.85
C SER A 345 3.97 11.11 -28.60
N LEU A 346 3.37 10.17 -29.32
CA LEU A 346 4.07 9.13 -30.06
C LEU A 346 4.92 9.72 -31.22
N SER A 347 4.48 10.82 -31.84
CA SER A 347 5.24 11.51 -32.87
C SER A 347 6.60 12.00 -32.38
N VAL A 348 6.69 12.38 -31.11
CA VAL A 348 7.95 12.77 -30.44
C VAL A 348 8.68 11.56 -29.87
N ALA A 349 7.98 10.72 -29.10
CA ALA A 349 8.59 9.64 -28.31
C ALA A 349 9.25 8.54 -29.19
N LEU A 350 8.58 8.09 -30.26
CA LEU A 350 9.07 6.96 -31.06
C LEU A 350 10.42 7.20 -31.77
N PRO A 351 10.70 8.36 -32.41
CA PRO A 351 12.01 8.66 -32.94
C PRO A 351 13.11 8.63 -31.89
N HIS A 352 12.84 9.18 -30.70
CA HIS A 352 13.82 9.22 -29.62
C HIS A 352 14.11 7.82 -29.06
N ILE A 353 13.10 6.98 -28.83
CA ILE A 353 13.31 5.59 -28.38
C ILE A 353 14.07 4.78 -29.44
N LYS A 354 13.75 4.96 -30.72
CA LYS A 354 14.51 4.32 -31.80
C LYS A 354 15.99 4.75 -31.79
N ARG A 355 16.25 6.03 -31.52
CA ARG A 355 17.62 6.53 -31.43
C ARG A 355 18.34 6.00 -30.21
N ALA A 356 17.69 6.00 -29.02
CA ALA A 356 18.24 5.45 -27.77
C ALA A 356 18.69 3.99 -27.94
N LEU A 357 17.82 3.14 -28.46
CA LEU A 357 18.12 1.72 -28.72
C LEU A 357 19.18 1.49 -29.81
N ALA A 358 19.32 2.41 -30.77
CA ALA A 358 20.38 2.36 -31.75
C ALA A 358 21.74 2.76 -31.18
N LEU A 359 21.77 3.69 -30.22
CA LEU A 359 23.00 4.15 -29.54
C LEU A 359 23.44 3.16 -28.48
N ASP A 360 22.51 2.68 -27.66
CA ASP A 360 22.75 1.69 -26.61
C ASP A 360 21.64 0.61 -26.62
N PRO A 361 21.87 -0.52 -27.30
CA PRO A 361 20.94 -1.65 -27.30
C PRO A 361 20.75 -2.32 -25.94
N ALA A 362 21.63 -2.07 -24.94
CA ALA A 362 21.57 -2.61 -23.60
C ALA A 362 21.00 -1.61 -22.57
N LEU A 363 20.45 -0.48 -23.00
CA LEU A 363 19.83 0.49 -22.13
C LEU A 363 18.44 -0.01 -21.66
N ALA A 364 18.37 -0.50 -20.42
CA ALA A 364 17.14 -1.02 -19.82
C ALA A 364 15.97 -0.03 -19.90
N ASP A 365 16.22 1.26 -19.58
CA ASP A 365 15.21 2.32 -19.64
C ASP A 365 14.60 2.50 -21.04
N ALA A 366 15.41 2.36 -22.10
CA ALA A 366 14.91 2.49 -23.46
C ALA A 366 13.97 1.32 -23.84
N HIS A 367 14.29 0.10 -23.40
CA HIS A 367 13.39 -1.05 -23.54
C HIS A 367 12.12 -0.84 -22.71
N ALA A 368 12.24 -0.39 -21.46
CA ALA A 368 11.14 -0.10 -20.57
C ALA A 368 10.15 0.89 -21.17
N VAL A 369 10.65 2.05 -21.64
CA VAL A 369 9.82 3.09 -22.27
C VAL A 369 9.23 2.60 -23.59
N LYS A 370 9.96 1.80 -24.38
CA LYS A 370 9.41 1.19 -25.59
C LYS A 370 8.22 0.29 -25.27
N GLY A 371 8.33 -0.56 -24.23
CA GLY A 371 7.24 -1.40 -23.76
C GLY A 371 6.03 -0.56 -23.32
N LEU A 372 6.26 0.52 -22.55
CA LEU A 372 5.21 1.44 -22.14
C LEU A 372 4.47 2.09 -23.31
N LEU A 373 5.21 2.56 -24.34
CA LEU A 373 4.61 3.13 -25.56
C LEU A 373 3.80 2.08 -26.36
N LEU A 374 4.17 0.81 -26.29
CA LEU A 374 3.41 -0.28 -26.88
C LEU A 374 2.13 -0.57 -26.08
N VAL A 375 2.20 -0.53 -24.75
CA VAL A 375 1.00 -0.60 -23.89
C VAL A 375 0.03 0.53 -24.23
N ALA A 376 0.51 1.76 -24.36
CA ALA A 376 -0.32 2.90 -24.77
C ALA A 376 -0.96 2.72 -26.16
N GLN A 377 -0.31 1.97 -27.07
CA GLN A 377 -0.85 1.58 -28.37
C GLN A 377 -1.68 0.28 -28.32
N GLN A 378 -1.93 -0.29 -27.13
CA GLN A 378 -2.62 -1.57 -26.89
C GLN A 378 -1.95 -2.80 -27.56
N LYS A 379 -0.65 -2.70 -27.85
CA LYS A 379 0.16 -3.80 -28.38
C LYS A 379 0.80 -4.60 -27.24
N PHE A 380 -0.04 -5.25 -26.45
CA PHE A 380 0.37 -5.84 -25.16
C PHE A 380 1.34 -7.02 -25.35
N GLU A 381 1.12 -7.91 -26.31
CA GLU A 381 2.03 -9.02 -26.62
C GLU A 381 3.44 -8.52 -26.99
N ASP A 382 3.50 -7.48 -27.83
CA ASP A 382 4.79 -6.89 -28.22
C ASP A 382 5.48 -6.23 -27.01
N SER A 383 4.70 -5.57 -26.12
CA SER A 383 5.24 -4.88 -24.94
C SER A 383 5.92 -5.84 -23.96
N VAL A 384 5.38 -7.06 -23.80
CA VAL A 384 5.94 -8.12 -22.94
C VAL A 384 7.39 -8.39 -23.28
N THR A 385 7.71 -8.53 -24.58
CA THR A 385 9.09 -8.78 -25.05
C THR A 385 10.07 -7.67 -24.61
N PHE A 386 9.61 -6.42 -24.64
CA PHE A 386 10.45 -5.28 -24.24
C PHE A 386 10.58 -5.19 -22.72
N PHE A 387 9.54 -5.51 -21.95
CA PHE A 387 9.61 -5.57 -20.50
C PHE A 387 10.51 -6.71 -20.00
N ASP A 388 10.44 -7.88 -20.63
CA ASP A 388 11.34 -9.00 -20.33
C ASP A 388 12.79 -8.61 -20.55
N GLU A 389 13.11 -7.94 -21.67
CA GLU A 389 14.46 -7.48 -21.95
C GLU A 389 14.90 -6.38 -20.97
N ALA A 390 14.03 -5.43 -20.61
CA ALA A 390 14.32 -4.40 -19.62
C ALA A 390 14.65 -5.02 -18.25
N LEU A 391 13.89 -6.02 -17.80
CA LEU A 391 14.12 -6.71 -16.53
C LEU A 391 15.33 -7.66 -16.58
N ARG A 392 15.66 -8.20 -17.75
CA ARG A 392 16.91 -8.97 -17.94
C ARG A 392 18.13 -8.06 -17.81
N LEU A 393 18.07 -6.83 -18.32
CA LEU A 393 19.15 -5.84 -18.28
C LEU A 393 19.25 -5.15 -16.91
N ASN A 394 18.12 -4.93 -16.24
CA ASN A 394 18.04 -4.36 -14.90
C ASN A 394 16.97 -5.11 -14.07
N PRO A 395 17.37 -6.17 -13.35
CA PRO A 395 16.44 -6.98 -12.55
C PRO A 395 15.73 -6.21 -11.41
N SER A 396 16.26 -5.09 -10.97
CA SER A 396 15.67 -4.26 -9.92
C SER A 396 14.85 -3.06 -10.45
N HIS A 397 14.59 -2.99 -11.75
CA HIS A 397 13.83 -1.89 -12.37
C HIS A 397 12.35 -1.93 -11.99
N ASN A 398 11.95 -1.14 -11.00
CA ASN A 398 10.62 -1.24 -10.41
C ASN A 398 9.49 -0.66 -11.28
N ASP A 399 9.71 0.47 -11.96
CA ASP A 399 8.69 1.07 -12.84
C ASP A 399 8.26 0.11 -13.94
N VAL A 400 9.20 -0.67 -14.49
CA VAL A 400 8.91 -1.70 -15.50
C VAL A 400 7.90 -2.72 -15.00
N ARG A 401 8.03 -3.18 -13.74
CA ARG A 401 7.13 -4.16 -13.18
C ARG A 401 5.69 -3.65 -13.09
N SER A 402 5.53 -2.38 -12.74
CA SER A 402 4.20 -1.76 -12.72
C SER A 402 3.56 -1.72 -14.09
N TRP A 403 4.31 -1.34 -15.13
CA TRP A 403 3.83 -1.29 -16.51
C TRP A 403 3.61 -2.69 -17.10
N TYR A 404 4.50 -3.63 -16.77
CA TYR A 404 4.41 -5.03 -17.18
C TYR A 404 3.15 -5.70 -16.63
N SER A 405 2.82 -5.44 -15.34
CA SER A 405 1.60 -5.99 -14.76
C SER A 405 0.34 -5.53 -15.49
N ILE A 406 0.31 -4.29 -16.00
CA ILE A 406 -0.81 -3.78 -16.81
C ILE A 406 -0.93 -4.56 -18.12
N ALA A 407 0.19 -4.81 -18.81
CA ALA A 407 0.19 -5.59 -20.05
C ALA A 407 -0.27 -7.03 -19.83
N LEU A 408 0.23 -7.68 -18.77
CA LEU A 408 -0.15 -9.05 -18.39
C LEU A 408 -1.64 -9.17 -18.05
N GLU A 409 -2.18 -8.19 -17.30
CA GLU A 409 -3.62 -8.12 -17.01
C GLU A 409 -4.45 -8.02 -18.30
N ALA A 410 -4.06 -7.11 -19.20
CA ALA A 410 -4.75 -6.96 -20.48
C ALA A 410 -4.71 -8.23 -21.34
N LEU A 411 -3.67 -9.05 -21.18
CA LEU A 411 -3.55 -10.37 -21.82
C LEU A 411 -4.28 -11.49 -21.07
N GLY A 412 -4.89 -11.21 -19.90
CA GLY A 412 -5.54 -12.21 -19.05
C GLY A 412 -4.55 -13.15 -18.35
N ARG A 413 -3.27 -12.73 -18.19
CA ARG A 413 -2.21 -13.48 -17.50
C ARG A 413 -2.15 -13.02 -16.02
N HIS A 414 -3.27 -13.19 -15.29
CA HIS A 414 -3.48 -12.59 -13.96
C HIS A 414 -2.56 -13.15 -12.87
N ALA A 415 -2.17 -14.43 -12.97
CA ALA A 415 -1.23 -15.03 -12.01
C ALA A 415 0.16 -14.39 -12.15
N GLU A 416 0.66 -14.26 -13.38
CA GLU A 416 1.95 -13.64 -13.66
C GLU A 416 1.95 -12.15 -13.29
N ALA A 417 0.87 -11.43 -13.59
CA ALA A 417 0.70 -10.03 -13.17
C ALA A 417 0.80 -9.87 -11.65
N PHE A 418 0.22 -10.82 -10.89
CA PHE A 418 0.30 -10.83 -9.43
C PHE A 418 1.74 -11.05 -8.93
N ASP A 419 2.47 -11.99 -9.50
CA ASP A 419 3.86 -12.27 -9.12
C ASP A 419 4.78 -11.07 -9.42
N VAL A 420 4.58 -10.45 -10.58
CA VAL A 420 5.32 -9.25 -10.97
C VAL A 420 5.06 -8.08 -10.00
N ILE A 421 3.80 -7.84 -9.59
CA ILE A 421 3.49 -6.73 -8.69
C ILE A 421 3.89 -7.03 -7.23
N LYS A 422 3.86 -8.30 -6.81
CA LYS A 422 4.39 -8.75 -5.52
C LYS A 422 5.89 -8.43 -5.43
N GLU A 423 6.65 -8.72 -6.48
CA GLU A 423 8.08 -8.39 -6.53
C GLU A 423 8.31 -6.88 -6.59
N ALA A 424 7.47 -6.12 -7.31
CA ALA A 424 7.53 -4.66 -7.29
C ALA A 424 7.36 -4.10 -5.88
N TYR A 425 6.37 -4.59 -5.11
CA TYR A 425 6.18 -4.19 -3.72
C TYR A 425 7.37 -4.59 -2.83
N ARG A 426 7.97 -5.75 -3.07
CA ARG A 426 9.16 -6.20 -2.32
C ARG A 426 10.37 -5.28 -2.51
N LEU A 427 10.53 -4.71 -3.70
CA LEU A 427 11.61 -3.77 -4.02
C LEU A 427 11.30 -2.32 -3.61
N ASP A 428 10.01 -1.96 -3.54
CA ASP A 428 9.55 -0.59 -3.30
C ASP A 428 8.39 -0.55 -2.28
N PRO A 429 8.63 -1.00 -1.03
CA PRO A 429 7.57 -1.20 -0.05
C PRO A 429 6.97 0.10 0.49
N LEU A 430 7.68 1.23 0.38
CA LEU A 430 7.23 2.53 0.88
C LEU A 430 6.59 3.41 -0.20
N SER A 431 6.50 2.93 -1.43
CA SER A 431 5.86 3.64 -2.54
C SER A 431 4.34 3.52 -2.47
N ASN A 432 3.65 4.66 -2.52
CA ASN A 432 2.20 4.73 -2.63
C ASN A 432 1.66 3.93 -3.84
N LEU A 433 2.38 3.94 -4.95
CA LEU A 433 1.97 3.28 -6.18
C LEU A 433 2.04 1.76 -6.05
N THR A 434 3.19 1.22 -5.65
CA THR A 434 3.39 -0.23 -5.48
C THR A 434 2.53 -0.80 -4.37
N PHE A 435 2.41 -0.10 -3.22
CA PHE A 435 1.49 -0.47 -2.16
C PHE A 435 0.05 -0.57 -2.70
N ASN A 436 -0.42 0.46 -3.39
CA ASN A 436 -1.79 0.52 -3.91
C ASN A 436 -2.07 -0.65 -4.89
N ASN A 437 -1.15 -0.87 -5.83
CA ASN A 437 -1.28 -1.93 -6.82
C ASN A 437 -1.29 -3.32 -6.16
N TYR A 438 -0.34 -3.59 -5.26
CA TYR A 438 -0.28 -4.87 -4.58
C TYR A 438 -1.45 -5.10 -3.62
N ALA A 439 -1.83 -4.08 -2.83
CA ALA A 439 -2.96 -4.15 -1.92
C ALA A 439 -4.28 -4.44 -2.67
N ASN A 440 -4.52 -3.80 -3.82
CA ASN A 440 -5.68 -4.10 -4.66
C ASN A 440 -5.68 -5.56 -5.15
N ARG A 441 -4.51 -6.09 -5.56
CA ARG A 441 -4.41 -7.49 -6.00
C ARG A 441 -4.64 -8.49 -4.87
N LEU A 442 -4.19 -8.16 -3.66
CA LEU A 442 -4.47 -8.95 -2.45
C LEU A 442 -5.96 -8.91 -2.09
N LEU A 443 -6.58 -7.74 -2.19
CA LEU A 443 -8.00 -7.54 -1.95
C LEU A 443 -8.85 -8.36 -2.95
N GLN A 444 -8.53 -8.29 -4.24
CA GLN A 444 -9.20 -9.07 -5.30
C GLN A 444 -9.05 -10.59 -5.11
N ARG A 445 -7.99 -11.04 -4.42
CA ARG A 445 -7.74 -12.46 -4.11
C ARG A 445 -8.16 -12.86 -2.70
N ARG A 446 -8.78 -11.93 -1.95
CA ARG A 446 -9.19 -12.09 -0.54
C ARG A 446 -8.07 -12.57 0.38
N LYS A 447 -6.84 -12.22 0.07
CA LYS A 447 -5.67 -12.52 0.90
C LYS A 447 -5.57 -11.50 2.05
N HIS A 448 -6.58 -11.53 2.93
CA HIS A 448 -6.77 -10.53 3.97
C HIS A 448 -5.62 -10.52 4.99
N ASP A 449 -5.06 -11.67 5.32
CA ASP A 449 -3.95 -11.76 6.30
C ASP A 449 -2.68 -11.10 5.76
N GLU A 450 -2.30 -11.38 4.51
CA GLU A 450 -1.16 -10.75 3.84
C GLU A 450 -1.39 -9.25 3.66
N LEU A 451 -2.62 -8.86 3.30
CA LEU A 451 -3.01 -7.46 3.17
C LEU A 451 -2.93 -6.71 4.51
N ALA A 452 -3.36 -7.32 5.62
CA ALA A 452 -3.28 -6.72 6.95
C ALA A 452 -1.83 -6.43 7.36
N VAL A 453 -0.89 -7.33 7.05
CA VAL A 453 0.55 -7.12 7.31
C VAL A 453 1.08 -5.90 6.57
N ILE A 454 0.79 -5.77 5.27
CA ILE A 454 1.29 -4.63 4.48
C ILE A 454 0.60 -3.32 4.86
N ILE A 455 -0.68 -3.34 5.24
CA ILE A 455 -1.40 -2.18 5.78
C ILE A 455 -0.71 -1.68 7.05
N GLY A 456 -0.41 -2.58 8.01
CA GLY A 456 0.25 -2.22 9.25
C GLY A 456 1.61 -1.56 9.05
N ARG A 457 2.41 -2.04 8.10
CA ARG A 457 3.68 -1.42 7.73
C ARG A 457 3.51 -0.04 7.08
N PHE A 458 2.47 0.13 6.30
CA PHE A 458 2.22 1.34 5.53
C PHE A 458 1.53 2.46 6.33
N ASP A 459 0.92 2.13 7.48
CA ASP A 459 0.14 3.05 8.31
C ASP A 459 0.95 4.25 8.84
N ALA A 460 2.25 4.06 9.10
CA ALA A 460 3.15 5.15 9.50
C ALA A 460 3.48 6.12 8.34
N ILE A 461 3.33 5.69 7.09
CA ILE A 461 3.68 6.46 5.88
C ILE A 461 2.48 7.24 5.37
N ASP A 462 1.36 6.54 5.16
CA ASP A 462 0.10 7.12 4.69
C ASP A 462 -1.07 6.51 5.48
N PRO A 463 -1.39 7.05 6.66
CA PRO A 463 -2.46 6.53 7.51
C PRO A 463 -3.85 6.58 6.88
N ALA A 464 -4.09 7.54 5.96
CA ALA A 464 -5.34 7.62 5.23
C ALA A 464 -5.52 6.45 4.27
N ARG A 465 -4.48 6.10 3.55
CA ARG A 465 -4.47 4.98 2.60
C ARG A 465 -4.54 3.65 3.33
N ALA A 466 -3.77 3.48 4.38
CA ALA A 466 -3.82 2.30 5.23
C ALA A 466 -5.24 2.08 5.77
N ALA A 467 -5.87 3.12 6.33
CA ALA A 467 -7.25 3.06 6.83
C ALA A 467 -8.27 2.74 5.73
N SER A 468 -8.07 3.24 4.50
CA SER A 468 -8.93 2.92 3.35
C SER A 468 -8.94 1.41 3.07
N PHE A 469 -7.76 0.81 2.95
CA PHE A 469 -7.65 -0.63 2.66
C PHE A 469 -8.12 -1.48 3.83
N ALA A 470 -7.82 -1.10 5.08
CA ALA A 470 -8.35 -1.77 6.27
C ALA A 470 -9.88 -1.74 6.29
N GLY A 471 -10.48 -0.61 5.94
CA GLY A 471 -11.93 -0.48 5.81
C GLY A 471 -12.50 -1.37 4.71
N PHE A 472 -11.86 -1.48 3.54
CA PHE A 472 -12.29 -2.39 2.47
C PHE A 472 -12.18 -3.86 2.88
N VAL A 473 -11.14 -4.27 3.60
CA VAL A 473 -11.04 -5.64 4.14
C VAL A 473 -12.24 -5.94 5.05
N LEU A 474 -12.59 -5.01 5.94
CA LEU A 474 -13.74 -5.16 6.82
C LEU A 474 -15.06 -5.22 6.05
N ASN A 475 -15.21 -4.43 4.99
CA ASN A 475 -16.37 -4.48 4.11
C ASN A 475 -16.51 -5.86 3.44
N GLN A 476 -15.42 -6.43 2.92
CA GLN A 476 -15.41 -7.79 2.36
C GLN A 476 -15.72 -8.88 3.40
N GLN A 477 -15.48 -8.60 4.69
CA GLN A 477 -15.87 -9.45 5.81
C GLN A 477 -17.30 -9.20 6.30
N ARG A 478 -18.08 -8.37 5.60
CA ARG A 478 -19.43 -7.94 5.99
C ARG A 478 -19.47 -7.18 7.34
N ARG A 479 -18.47 -6.36 7.59
CA ARG A 479 -18.33 -5.50 8.78
C ARG A 479 -18.26 -4.03 8.36
N ILE A 480 -19.30 -3.57 7.65
CA ILE A 480 -19.28 -2.23 7.02
C ILE A 480 -19.18 -1.13 8.06
N ALA A 481 -19.94 -1.23 9.15
CA ALA A 481 -19.89 -0.27 10.24
C ALA A 481 -18.47 -0.13 10.80
N ASP A 482 -17.80 -1.26 11.05
CA ASP A 482 -16.42 -1.29 11.53
C ASP A 482 -15.45 -0.72 10.48
N GLY A 483 -15.68 -1.00 9.20
CA GLY A 483 -14.92 -0.45 8.08
C GLY A 483 -15.01 1.09 8.02
N VAL A 484 -16.22 1.64 8.11
CA VAL A 484 -16.44 3.10 8.15
C VAL A 484 -15.78 3.72 9.37
N VAL A 485 -15.90 3.10 10.55
CA VAL A 485 -15.25 3.55 11.80
C VAL A 485 -13.72 3.58 11.64
N THR A 486 -13.15 2.55 11.00
CA THR A 486 -11.70 2.49 10.72
C THR A 486 -11.26 3.61 9.79
N MET A 487 -12.01 3.87 8.72
CA MET A 487 -11.73 4.98 7.80
C MET A 487 -11.87 6.35 8.51
N LEU A 488 -12.87 6.54 9.37
CA LEU A 488 -13.06 7.77 10.13
C LEU A 488 -11.89 8.04 11.07
N ARG A 489 -11.37 7.02 11.76
CA ARG A 489 -10.16 7.13 12.59
C ARG A 489 -8.92 7.49 11.75
N GLY A 490 -8.79 6.93 10.57
CA GLY A 490 -7.75 7.31 9.61
C GLY A 490 -7.88 8.77 9.17
N ALA A 491 -9.10 9.25 8.93
CA ALA A 491 -9.36 10.64 8.56
C ALA A 491 -9.08 11.63 9.71
N GLU A 492 -9.17 11.23 10.98
CA GLU A 492 -8.73 12.06 12.11
C GLU A 492 -7.22 12.29 12.12
N ARG A 493 -6.45 11.31 11.65
CA ARG A 493 -4.97 11.40 11.53
C ARG A 493 -4.53 12.13 10.26
N ALA A 494 -5.40 12.18 9.24
CA ALA A 494 -5.14 12.82 7.95
C ALA A 494 -6.35 13.68 7.49
N PRO A 495 -6.70 14.76 8.21
CA PRO A 495 -7.92 15.53 8.00
C PRO A 495 -8.02 16.22 6.65
N GLU A 496 -6.90 16.50 6.00
CA GLU A 496 -6.85 17.15 4.68
C GLU A 496 -6.98 16.15 3.51
N ASN A 497 -7.12 14.85 3.81
CA ASN A 497 -7.21 13.82 2.77
C ASN A 497 -8.63 13.72 2.21
N THR A 498 -8.91 14.52 1.16
CA THR A 498 -10.21 14.56 0.49
C THR A 498 -10.61 13.24 -0.14
N ARG A 499 -9.65 12.42 -0.58
CA ARG A 499 -9.93 11.09 -1.15
C ARG A 499 -10.53 10.15 -0.09
N LEU A 500 -9.95 10.10 1.11
CA LEU A 500 -10.49 9.28 2.20
C LEU A 500 -11.88 9.79 2.62
N GLN A 501 -12.08 11.11 2.68
CA GLN A 501 -13.39 11.71 2.96
C GLN A 501 -14.45 11.28 1.93
N SER A 502 -14.11 11.30 0.64
CA SER A 502 -15.00 10.85 -0.43
C SER A 502 -15.34 9.35 -0.30
N MET A 503 -14.35 8.52 0.05
CA MET A 503 -14.57 7.09 0.25
C MET A 503 -15.50 6.81 1.44
N ILE A 504 -15.35 7.54 2.56
CA ILE A 504 -16.26 7.44 3.70
C ILE A 504 -17.67 7.88 3.30
N ALA A 505 -17.80 9.02 2.60
CA ALA A 505 -19.08 9.52 2.13
C ALA A 505 -19.79 8.50 1.22
N PHE A 506 -19.05 7.85 0.32
CA PHE A 506 -19.58 6.78 -0.52
C PHE A 506 -20.12 5.59 0.30
N GLN A 507 -19.39 5.17 1.35
CA GLN A 507 -19.87 4.10 2.23
C GLN A 507 -21.12 4.51 3.03
N LEU A 508 -21.19 5.76 3.49
CA LEU A 508 -22.39 6.31 4.15
C LEU A 508 -23.60 6.34 3.20
N TYR A 509 -23.38 6.71 1.94
CA TYR A 509 -24.40 6.69 0.90
C TYR A 509 -24.95 5.27 0.71
N ASN A 510 -24.07 4.27 0.55
CA ASN A 510 -24.46 2.86 0.39
C ASN A 510 -25.19 2.29 1.62
N LEU A 511 -24.98 2.83 2.80
CA LEU A 511 -25.75 2.51 4.00
C LEU A 511 -27.09 3.28 4.09
N GLY A 512 -27.45 4.09 3.10
CA GLY A 512 -28.66 4.90 3.10
C GLY A 512 -28.61 6.12 4.02
N LEU A 513 -27.41 6.62 4.33
CA LEU A 513 -27.16 7.84 5.09
C LEU A 513 -26.78 8.99 4.13
N GLN A 514 -27.65 9.29 3.17
CA GLN A 514 -27.39 10.25 2.09
C GLN A 514 -27.06 11.67 2.60
N ASP A 515 -27.83 12.19 3.58
CA ASP A 515 -27.57 13.51 4.16
C ASP A 515 -26.22 13.57 4.88
N GLU A 516 -25.82 12.47 5.53
CA GLU A 516 -24.54 12.35 6.19
C GLU A 516 -23.40 12.30 5.17
N ALA A 517 -23.57 11.53 4.10
CA ALA A 517 -22.64 11.43 3.00
C ALA A 517 -22.40 12.80 2.35
N ARG A 518 -23.47 13.54 2.05
CA ARG A 518 -23.42 14.90 1.48
C ARG A 518 -22.63 15.88 2.35
N ARG A 519 -22.79 15.81 3.67
CA ARG A 519 -22.09 16.70 4.62
C ARG A 519 -20.60 16.41 4.71
N LEU A 520 -20.20 15.17 4.46
CA LEU A 520 -18.78 14.76 4.51
C LEU A 520 -18.08 14.90 3.16
N TRP A 521 -18.87 14.98 2.06
CA TRP A 521 -18.30 15.09 0.72
C TRP A 521 -17.49 16.39 0.57
N PRO A 522 -16.22 16.32 0.14
CA PRO A 522 -15.31 17.46 0.17
C PRO A 522 -15.45 18.43 -1.02
N PHE A 523 -16.34 18.13 -1.98
CA PHE A 523 -16.49 18.90 -3.22
C PHE A 523 -17.93 19.37 -3.41
N ASP A 524 -18.14 20.34 -4.29
CA ASP A 524 -19.47 20.91 -4.58
C ASP A 524 -20.32 20.05 -5.53
N ASN A 525 -19.77 18.92 -6.01
CA ASN A 525 -20.37 18.09 -7.05
C ASN A 525 -20.95 16.75 -6.52
N PHE A 526 -21.46 16.72 -5.28
CA PHE A 526 -22.00 15.48 -4.66
C PHE A 526 -23.06 14.81 -5.54
N ASP A 527 -24.05 15.58 -5.99
CA ASP A 527 -25.16 15.05 -6.79
C ASP A 527 -24.75 14.63 -8.21
N GLU A 528 -23.61 15.15 -8.69
CA GLU A 528 -23.03 14.76 -9.97
C GLU A 528 -22.27 13.43 -9.90
N VAL A 529 -21.69 13.11 -8.76
CA VAL A 529 -20.86 11.90 -8.56
C VAL A 529 -21.67 10.76 -7.98
N LEU A 530 -22.56 11.06 -7.03
CA LEU A 530 -23.46 10.11 -6.41
C LEU A 530 -24.86 10.34 -6.95
N GLN A 531 -25.02 10.04 -8.23
CA GLN A 531 -26.26 10.21 -8.97
C GLN A 531 -27.39 9.40 -8.35
N ASP A 532 -28.58 9.98 -8.28
CA ASP A 532 -29.77 9.23 -7.92
C ASP A 532 -30.10 8.27 -9.07
N PRO A 533 -30.09 6.95 -8.84
CA PRO A 533 -30.35 5.97 -9.90
C PRO A 533 -31.76 6.13 -10.54
N GLU A 534 -32.69 6.71 -9.80
CA GLU A 534 -34.07 6.93 -10.28
C GLU A 534 -34.22 8.23 -11.08
N ASP A 535 -33.26 9.19 -10.99
CA ASP A 535 -33.30 10.44 -11.77
C ASP A 535 -32.59 10.32 -13.12
N HIS A 536 -33.09 9.47 -13.99
CA HIS A 536 -32.53 9.26 -15.33
C HIS A 536 -32.39 10.53 -16.17
N GLN A 537 -33.30 11.48 -16.03
CA GLN A 537 -33.26 12.75 -16.77
C GLN A 537 -32.21 13.73 -16.23
N GLY A 538 -32.03 13.78 -14.90
CA GLY A 538 -30.96 14.54 -14.25
C GLY A 538 -29.58 13.98 -14.62
N ASN A 539 -29.44 12.68 -14.59
CA ASN A 539 -28.20 11.98 -14.95
C ASN A 539 -27.82 12.21 -16.42
N LEU A 540 -28.81 12.18 -17.33
CA LEU A 540 -28.56 12.49 -18.73
C LEU A 540 -28.06 13.93 -18.93
N LYS A 541 -28.67 14.91 -18.26
CA LYS A 541 -28.25 16.32 -18.35
C LYS A 541 -26.80 16.52 -17.87
N ILE A 542 -26.41 15.85 -16.80
CA ILE A 542 -25.04 15.89 -16.26
C ILE A 542 -24.05 15.28 -17.25
N ALA A 543 -24.36 14.09 -17.75
CA ALA A 543 -23.51 13.37 -18.72
C ALA A 543 -23.35 14.16 -20.05
N GLU A 544 -24.44 14.78 -20.55
CA GLU A 544 -24.39 15.65 -21.72
C GLU A 544 -23.48 16.85 -21.50
N ALA A 545 -23.55 17.51 -20.34
CA ALA A 545 -22.69 18.65 -20.03
C ALA A 545 -21.19 18.23 -20.01
N ARG A 546 -20.84 17.12 -19.36
CA ARG A 546 -19.47 16.60 -19.33
C ARG A 546 -18.95 16.22 -20.71
N TYR A 547 -19.79 15.56 -21.50
CA TYR A 547 -19.41 15.19 -22.87
C TYR A 547 -19.21 16.43 -23.77
N GLN A 548 -20.00 17.50 -23.59
CA GLN A 548 -19.82 18.77 -24.30
C GLN A 548 -18.51 19.47 -23.93
N GLU A 549 -18.08 19.38 -22.66
CA GLU A 549 -16.79 19.93 -22.21
C GLU A 549 -15.60 19.19 -22.81
N ASN A 550 -15.68 17.86 -22.95
CA ASN A 550 -14.62 17.04 -23.51
C ASN A 550 -15.16 15.85 -24.34
N PRO A 551 -15.54 16.09 -25.61
CA PRO A 551 -16.12 15.05 -26.48
C PRO A 551 -15.20 13.88 -26.81
N ASP A 552 -13.89 14.03 -26.61
CA ASP A 552 -12.88 13.00 -26.85
C ASP A 552 -12.53 12.21 -25.58
N SER A 553 -13.15 12.55 -24.45
CA SER A 553 -13.00 11.78 -23.21
C SER A 553 -13.78 10.46 -23.32
N LEU A 554 -13.07 9.36 -23.22
CA LEU A 554 -13.68 8.02 -23.20
C LEU A 554 -14.64 7.87 -22.01
N ASP A 555 -14.27 8.40 -20.84
CA ASP A 555 -15.14 8.36 -19.65
C ASP A 555 -16.45 9.12 -19.84
N ALA A 556 -16.38 10.34 -20.41
CA ALA A 556 -17.57 11.13 -20.69
C ALA A 556 -18.45 10.49 -21.77
N MET A 557 -17.83 9.81 -22.74
CA MET A 557 -18.53 9.06 -23.78
C MET A 557 -19.27 7.86 -23.23
N GLU A 558 -18.63 7.08 -22.36
CA GLU A 558 -19.25 5.94 -21.69
C GLU A 558 -20.40 6.37 -20.77
N GLU A 559 -20.16 7.41 -19.94
CA GLU A 559 -21.17 7.96 -19.04
C GLU A 559 -22.42 8.45 -19.82
N LEU A 560 -22.21 9.14 -20.94
CA LEU A 560 -23.30 9.59 -21.78
C LEU A 560 -24.04 8.43 -22.46
N ALA A 561 -23.31 7.38 -22.87
CA ALA A 561 -23.94 6.18 -23.43
C ALA A 561 -24.87 5.52 -22.41
N TRP A 562 -24.43 5.36 -21.17
CA TRP A 562 -25.24 4.82 -20.07
C TRP A 562 -26.45 5.72 -19.75
N ALA A 563 -26.25 7.01 -19.64
CA ALA A 563 -27.33 7.95 -19.34
C ALA A 563 -28.42 7.94 -20.41
N ARG A 564 -28.06 7.86 -21.70
CA ARG A 564 -28.98 7.71 -22.81
C ARG A 564 -29.71 6.37 -22.80
N PHE A 565 -29.02 5.30 -22.48
CA PHE A 565 -29.62 3.99 -22.33
C PHE A 565 -30.66 3.98 -21.21
N GLY A 566 -30.37 4.63 -20.06
CA GLY A 566 -31.27 4.76 -18.92
C GLY A 566 -32.56 5.52 -19.22
N VAL A 567 -32.57 6.50 -20.16
CA VAL A 567 -33.77 7.17 -20.61
C VAL A 567 -34.49 6.51 -21.80
N GLY A 568 -33.98 5.35 -22.26
CA GLY A 568 -34.54 4.61 -23.37
C GLY A 568 -34.12 5.07 -24.77
N ASP A 569 -33.13 5.96 -24.90
CA ASP A 569 -32.52 6.36 -26.18
C ASP A 569 -31.45 5.35 -26.61
N ASN A 570 -31.89 4.11 -26.84
CA ASN A 570 -30.99 3.00 -27.12
C ASN A 570 -30.18 3.20 -28.40
N ALA A 571 -30.72 3.88 -29.40
CA ALA A 571 -30.01 4.12 -30.67
C ALA A 571 -28.76 4.98 -30.49
N SER A 572 -28.90 6.11 -29.79
CA SER A 572 -27.76 7.00 -29.50
C SER A 572 -26.80 6.40 -28.48
N ALA A 573 -27.32 5.61 -27.51
CA ALA A 573 -26.48 4.88 -26.56
C ALA A 573 -25.56 3.87 -27.27
N LEU A 574 -26.13 3.07 -28.19
CA LEU A 574 -25.37 2.09 -28.99
C LEU A 574 -24.33 2.75 -29.91
N GLU A 575 -24.68 3.88 -30.52
CA GLU A 575 -23.73 4.64 -31.36
C GLU A 575 -22.50 5.04 -30.54
N LEU A 576 -22.72 5.63 -29.35
CA LEU A 576 -21.66 6.03 -28.43
C LEU A 576 -20.87 4.83 -27.90
N ALA A 577 -21.53 3.75 -27.49
CA ALA A 577 -20.90 2.55 -27.00
C ALA A 577 -19.99 1.91 -28.07
N ASN A 578 -20.45 1.82 -29.32
CA ASN A 578 -19.64 1.32 -30.41
C ASN A 578 -18.48 2.25 -30.77
N ARG A 579 -18.69 3.57 -30.73
CA ARG A 579 -17.60 4.54 -30.91
C ARG A 579 -16.55 4.39 -29.83
N TYR A 580 -16.96 4.32 -28.58
CA TYR A 580 -16.09 4.08 -27.42
C TYR A 580 -15.22 2.80 -27.58
N LEU A 581 -15.86 1.68 -27.94
CA LEU A 581 -15.15 0.41 -28.14
C LEU A 581 -14.17 0.44 -29.33
N ASN A 582 -14.52 1.18 -30.39
CA ASN A 582 -13.63 1.36 -31.54
C ASN A 582 -12.40 2.21 -31.18
N GLU A 583 -12.55 3.21 -30.32
CA GLU A 583 -11.46 4.06 -29.85
C GLU A 583 -10.60 3.35 -28.80
N LEU A 584 -11.18 2.42 -27.99
CA LEU A 584 -10.45 1.54 -27.05
C LEU A 584 -9.63 0.43 -27.75
N GLY A 585 -10.03 0.00 -28.95
CA GLY A 585 -9.44 -1.14 -29.66
C GLY A 585 -9.90 -2.51 -29.16
N GLU A 586 -9.55 -3.56 -29.91
CA GLU A 586 -10.11 -4.93 -29.76
C GLU A 586 -9.71 -5.68 -28.46
N VAL A 587 -8.87 -5.13 -27.60
CA VAL A 587 -8.15 -5.93 -26.61
C VAL A 587 -8.75 -5.87 -25.19
N ARG A 588 -9.65 -4.96 -24.87
CA ARG A 588 -10.36 -4.99 -23.59
C ARG A 588 -11.42 -6.10 -23.58
N ARG A 589 -11.04 -7.19 -22.92
CA ARG A 589 -11.87 -8.37 -22.70
C ARG A 589 -12.68 -8.28 -21.39
N ASP A 590 -12.55 -7.16 -20.69
CA ASP A 590 -13.32 -6.87 -19.48
C ASP A 590 -14.69 -6.32 -19.85
N ILE A 591 -15.65 -6.50 -18.95
CA ILE A 591 -16.93 -5.81 -19.06
C ILE A 591 -16.63 -4.35 -18.73
N ASP A 592 -16.61 -3.51 -19.75
CA ASP A 592 -16.85 -2.10 -19.57
C ASP A 592 -18.35 -1.80 -19.82
N GLY A 593 -18.80 -0.65 -19.35
CA GLY A 593 -20.18 -0.26 -19.46
C GLY A 593 -20.70 -0.28 -20.89
N ALA A 594 -19.86 0.03 -21.87
CA ALA A 594 -20.22 0.03 -23.27
C ALA A 594 -20.56 -1.38 -23.80
N ASN A 595 -19.83 -2.42 -23.42
CA ASN A 595 -20.16 -3.81 -23.76
C ASN A 595 -21.49 -4.23 -23.10
N GLN A 596 -21.73 -3.85 -21.85
CA GLN A 596 -22.98 -4.12 -21.17
C GLN A 596 -24.17 -3.50 -21.92
N ILE A 597 -24.10 -2.24 -22.35
CA ILE A 597 -25.15 -1.58 -23.14
C ILE A 597 -25.51 -2.40 -24.39
N ILE A 598 -24.50 -2.89 -25.13
CA ILE A 598 -24.71 -3.69 -26.35
C ILE A 598 -25.36 -5.03 -26.02
N ILE A 599 -24.95 -5.67 -24.94
CA ILE A 599 -25.50 -6.95 -24.47
C ILE A 599 -26.97 -6.78 -24.02
N TYR A 600 -27.27 -5.73 -23.23
CA TYR A 600 -28.64 -5.41 -22.79
C TYR A 600 -29.58 -5.11 -23.97
N ASP A 601 -29.13 -4.33 -24.95
CA ASP A 601 -29.91 -4.02 -26.14
C ASP A 601 -30.19 -5.29 -26.98
N ALA A 602 -29.18 -6.14 -27.18
CA ALA A 602 -29.37 -7.42 -27.87
C ALA A 602 -30.36 -8.33 -27.12
N TRP A 603 -30.27 -8.38 -25.79
CA TRP A 603 -31.21 -9.12 -24.95
C TRP A 603 -32.64 -8.57 -25.06
N GLN A 604 -32.83 -7.25 -24.96
CA GLN A 604 -34.16 -6.62 -25.11
C GLN A 604 -34.81 -6.90 -26.47
N ARG A 605 -33.98 -6.99 -27.53
CA ARG A 605 -34.42 -7.31 -28.89
C ARG A 605 -34.64 -8.81 -29.13
N ASN A 606 -34.35 -9.65 -28.11
CA ASN A 606 -34.31 -11.12 -28.22
C ASN A 606 -33.32 -11.61 -29.31
N ASP A 607 -32.25 -10.90 -29.53
CA ASP A 607 -31.15 -11.25 -30.45
C ASP A 607 -30.10 -12.09 -29.67
N THR A 608 -30.44 -13.36 -29.46
CA THR A 608 -29.65 -14.29 -28.66
C THR A 608 -28.24 -14.51 -29.27
N ASP A 609 -28.14 -14.54 -30.59
CA ASP A 609 -26.87 -14.81 -31.26
C ASP A 609 -25.90 -13.63 -31.06
N ALA A 610 -26.33 -12.38 -31.25
CA ALA A 610 -25.53 -11.18 -31.01
C ALA A 610 -25.15 -11.04 -29.53
N MET A 611 -26.04 -11.35 -28.61
CA MET A 611 -25.78 -11.36 -27.17
C MET A 611 -24.69 -12.39 -26.81
N LEU A 612 -24.81 -13.63 -27.26
CA LEU A 612 -23.84 -14.70 -26.95
C LEU A 612 -22.47 -14.45 -27.58
N GLU A 613 -22.42 -13.89 -28.77
CA GLU A 613 -21.16 -13.50 -29.42
C GLU A 613 -20.36 -12.50 -28.56
N ARG A 614 -21.05 -11.52 -27.94
CA ARG A 614 -20.43 -10.55 -27.04
C ARG A 614 -20.09 -11.10 -25.67
N LEU A 615 -20.90 -12.02 -25.14
CA LEU A 615 -20.68 -12.62 -23.81
C LEU A 615 -19.50 -13.60 -23.77
N ALA A 616 -19.29 -14.39 -24.85
CA ALA A 616 -18.30 -15.46 -24.84
C ALA A 616 -16.87 -15.04 -24.46
N PRO A 617 -16.29 -13.94 -24.97
CA PRO A 617 -14.95 -13.50 -24.57
C PRO A 617 -14.89 -13.03 -23.12
N ILE A 618 -15.98 -12.45 -22.59
CA ILE A 618 -16.10 -11.97 -21.22
C ILE A 618 -16.13 -13.16 -20.26
N GLU A 619 -16.99 -14.16 -20.53
CA GLU A 619 -17.05 -15.40 -19.74
C GLU A 619 -15.71 -16.14 -19.75
N ALA A 620 -15.02 -16.19 -20.90
CA ALA A 620 -13.70 -16.80 -21.00
C ALA A 620 -12.64 -16.04 -20.15
N ASN A 621 -12.75 -14.74 -20.04
CA ASN A 621 -11.87 -13.95 -19.16
C ASN A 621 -12.15 -14.24 -17.69
N TYR A 622 -13.41 -14.29 -17.27
CA TYR A 622 -13.77 -14.65 -15.89
C TYR A 622 -13.30 -16.04 -15.49
N GLN A 623 -13.39 -17.01 -16.40
CA GLN A 623 -12.86 -18.35 -16.18
C GLN A 623 -11.34 -18.33 -15.93
N ARG A 624 -10.59 -17.53 -16.70
CA ARG A 624 -9.14 -17.37 -16.49
C ARG A 624 -8.86 -16.70 -15.15
N MET A 625 -9.54 -15.59 -14.84
CA MET A 625 -9.38 -14.87 -13.57
C MET A 625 -9.62 -15.81 -12.38
N ALA A 626 -10.69 -16.59 -12.38
CA ALA A 626 -10.99 -17.57 -11.35
C ALA A 626 -9.88 -18.65 -11.23
N THR A 627 -9.38 -19.14 -12.38
CA THR A 627 -8.29 -20.13 -12.42
C THR A 627 -7.00 -19.55 -11.82
N ASP A 628 -6.75 -18.26 -12.04
CA ASP A 628 -5.58 -17.51 -11.52
C ASP A 628 -5.77 -17.01 -10.08
N GLY A 629 -6.84 -17.46 -9.40
CA GLY A 629 -7.12 -17.17 -8.01
C GLY A 629 -7.64 -15.75 -7.74
N VAL A 630 -8.17 -15.08 -8.75
CA VAL A 630 -8.87 -13.81 -8.61
C VAL A 630 -10.32 -14.10 -8.19
N ASP A 631 -10.68 -13.75 -6.97
CA ASP A 631 -12.05 -13.80 -6.45
C ASP A 631 -12.67 -12.40 -6.59
N ALA A 632 -12.86 -11.95 -7.83
CA ALA A 632 -13.48 -10.66 -8.09
C ALA A 632 -14.99 -10.80 -7.86
N TRP A 633 -15.46 -10.09 -6.87
CA TRP A 633 -16.86 -10.07 -6.42
C TRP A 633 -17.81 -9.46 -7.45
N ASP A 634 -17.35 -8.47 -8.20
CA ASP A 634 -18.01 -7.85 -9.34
C ASP A 634 -18.35 -8.89 -10.42
N MET A 635 -17.45 -9.86 -10.66
CA MET A 635 -17.72 -10.99 -11.56
C MET A 635 -18.92 -11.82 -11.13
N ALA A 636 -19.18 -11.97 -9.83
CA ALA A 636 -20.32 -12.76 -9.37
C ALA A 636 -21.65 -12.07 -9.69
N TRP A 637 -21.69 -10.73 -9.59
CA TRP A 637 -22.86 -9.94 -9.96
C TRP A 637 -23.10 -9.98 -11.47
N ASP A 638 -22.09 -9.67 -12.27
CA ASP A 638 -22.19 -9.72 -13.72
C ASP A 638 -22.54 -11.11 -14.25
N LYS A 639 -21.96 -12.15 -13.64
CA LYS A 639 -22.33 -13.54 -13.93
C LYS A 639 -23.82 -13.79 -13.67
N ALA A 640 -24.38 -13.24 -12.60
CA ALA A 640 -25.81 -13.37 -12.31
C ALA A 640 -26.67 -12.71 -13.40
N VAL A 641 -26.28 -11.50 -13.82
CA VAL A 641 -26.94 -10.76 -14.90
C VAL A 641 -26.95 -11.60 -16.19
N PHE A 642 -25.81 -12.15 -16.59
CA PHE A 642 -25.69 -12.93 -17.83
C PHE A 642 -26.42 -14.26 -17.78
N LEU A 643 -26.37 -14.98 -16.67
CA LEU A 643 -27.14 -16.21 -16.47
C LEU A 643 -28.63 -15.93 -16.62
N PHE A 644 -29.10 -14.82 -16.05
CA PHE A 644 -30.51 -14.44 -16.18
C PHE A 644 -30.87 -14.10 -17.62
N MET A 645 -30.06 -13.35 -18.35
CA MET A 645 -30.28 -13.02 -19.76
C MET A 645 -30.30 -14.23 -20.66
N ARG A 646 -29.54 -15.29 -20.31
CA ARG A 646 -29.56 -16.59 -21.00
C ARG A 646 -30.82 -17.43 -20.69
N GLY A 647 -31.58 -17.08 -19.67
CA GLY A 647 -32.71 -17.81 -19.19
C GLY A 647 -32.43 -18.79 -18.04
N ASP A 648 -31.20 -18.84 -17.55
CA ASP A 648 -30.73 -19.70 -16.45
C ASP A 648 -31.08 -19.06 -15.08
N THR A 649 -32.37 -18.80 -14.85
CA THR A 649 -32.90 -17.99 -13.74
C THR A 649 -32.52 -18.52 -12.36
N GLU A 650 -32.47 -19.84 -12.16
CA GLU A 650 -32.13 -20.47 -10.89
C GLU A 650 -30.64 -20.24 -10.55
N GLU A 651 -29.76 -20.48 -11.53
CA GLU A 651 -28.32 -20.22 -11.37
C GLU A 651 -28.01 -18.74 -11.21
N ALA A 652 -28.78 -17.87 -11.90
CA ALA A 652 -28.69 -16.43 -11.72
C ALA A 652 -29.02 -16.00 -10.29
N LEU A 653 -30.09 -16.56 -9.72
CA LEU A 653 -30.48 -16.29 -8.33
C LEU A 653 -29.40 -16.73 -7.33
N GLU A 654 -28.83 -17.92 -7.51
CA GLU A 654 -27.72 -18.40 -6.67
C GLU A 654 -26.51 -17.46 -6.77
N ALA A 655 -26.21 -16.97 -7.96
CA ALA A 655 -25.12 -16.02 -8.18
C ALA A 655 -25.40 -14.64 -7.54
N VAL A 656 -26.64 -14.13 -7.59
CA VAL A 656 -27.07 -12.90 -6.87
C VAL A 656 -26.93 -13.10 -5.36
N GLU A 657 -27.44 -14.21 -4.81
CA GLU A 657 -27.31 -14.51 -3.38
C GLU A 657 -25.84 -14.57 -2.97
N PHE A 658 -25.01 -15.22 -3.77
CA PHE A 658 -23.58 -15.30 -3.54
C PHE A 658 -22.93 -13.92 -3.55
N ALA A 659 -23.17 -13.11 -4.58
CA ALA A 659 -22.62 -11.76 -4.72
C ALA A 659 -23.01 -10.87 -3.53
N LEU A 660 -24.31 -10.77 -3.22
CA LEU A 660 -24.81 -9.97 -2.09
C LEU A 660 -24.42 -10.51 -0.72
N SER A 661 -24.01 -11.79 -0.62
CA SER A 661 -23.46 -12.36 0.61
C SER A 661 -22.00 -12.01 0.83
N ARG A 662 -21.28 -11.62 -0.22
CA ARG A 662 -19.84 -11.37 -0.19
C ARG A 662 -19.50 -9.91 0.03
N GLU A 663 -20.28 -8.99 -0.53
CA GLU A 663 -19.95 -7.57 -0.51
C GLU A 663 -21.20 -6.68 -0.50
N VAL A 664 -21.01 -5.39 -0.20
CA VAL A 664 -22.03 -4.36 -0.35
C VAL A 664 -21.80 -3.63 -1.65
N PHE A 665 -22.72 -3.81 -2.55
CA PHE A 665 -22.71 -3.18 -3.85
C PHE A 665 -23.16 -1.72 -3.78
N ASN A 666 -22.77 -0.97 -4.80
CA ASN A 666 -23.37 0.35 -5.03
C ASN A 666 -24.87 0.20 -5.22
N GLU A 667 -25.63 0.91 -4.39
CA GLU A 667 -27.10 0.88 -4.43
C GLU A 667 -27.65 1.22 -5.81
N SER A 668 -27.01 2.14 -6.52
CA SER A 668 -27.41 2.52 -7.87
C SER A 668 -27.36 1.36 -8.84
N VAL A 669 -26.30 0.54 -8.77
CA VAL A 669 -26.14 -0.64 -9.65
C VAL A 669 -27.20 -1.70 -9.30
N VAL A 670 -27.35 -2.01 -8.02
CA VAL A 670 -28.32 -3.03 -7.57
C VAL A 670 -29.74 -2.65 -7.97
N SER A 671 -30.16 -1.40 -7.72
CA SER A 671 -31.52 -0.95 -8.05
C SER A 671 -31.77 -0.94 -9.55
N TRP A 672 -30.79 -0.46 -10.33
CA TRP A 672 -30.91 -0.38 -11.78
C TRP A 672 -31.06 -1.76 -12.43
N ASP A 673 -30.23 -2.74 -12.03
CA ASP A 673 -30.31 -4.11 -12.55
C ASP A 673 -31.62 -4.79 -12.16
N PHE A 674 -32.09 -4.61 -10.91
CA PHE A 674 -33.36 -5.16 -10.45
C PHE A 674 -34.53 -4.68 -11.30
N GLU A 675 -34.60 -3.40 -11.63
CA GLU A 675 -35.64 -2.81 -12.46
C GLU A 675 -35.48 -3.21 -13.94
N THR A 676 -34.27 -3.04 -14.49
CA THR A 676 -34.02 -3.26 -15.92
C THR A 676 -34.23 -4.71 -16.32
N LEU A 677 -33.82 -5.66 -15.49
CA LEU A 677 -34.01 -7.10 -15.70
C LEU A 677 -35.40 -7.60 -15.25
N GLY A 678 -36.18 -6.75 -14.58
CA GLY A 678 -37.47 -7.11 -14.03
C GLY A 678 -37.40 -8.06 -12.83
N TRP A 679 -36.27 -8.09 -12.12
CA TRP A 679 -36.08 -8.88 -10.90
C TRP A 679 -36.99 -8.42 -9.76
N ASP A 680 -37.37 -7.13 -9.76
CA ASP A 680 -38.38 -6.52 -8.87
C ASP A 680 -39.75 -7.21 -8.92
N LYS A 681 -40.05 -7.90 -10.03
CA LYS A 681 -41.30 -8.64 -10.27
C LYS A 681 -41.18 -10.13 -9.89
N LEU A 682 -40.01 -10.63 -9.57
CA LEU A 682 -39.75 -12.03 -9.28
C LEU A 682 -39.65 -12.26 -7.76
N PRO A 683 -40.61 -12.96 -7.11
CA PRO A 683 -40.67 -13.07 -5.65
C PRO A 683 -39.38 -13.59 -4.99
N ARG A 684 -38.62 -14.43 -5.68
CA ARG A 684 -37.37 -15.02 -5.17
C ARG A 684 -36.24 -13.97 -5.16
N PHE A 685 -36.12 -13.13 -6.19
CA PHE A 685 -35.16 -12.04 -6.23
C PHE A 685 -35.53 -10.94 -5.22
N VAL A 686 -36.83 -10.64 -5.08
CA VAL A 686 -37.33 -9.71 -4.06
C VAL A 686 -36.95 -10.16 -2.66
N ALA A 687 -37.12 -11.45 -2.32
CA ALA A 687 -36.73 -11.98 -1.01
C ALA A 687 -35.22 -11.87 -0.73
N VAL A 688 -34.37 -12.04 -1.75
CA VAL A 688 -32.92 -11.83 -1.63
C VAL A 688 -32.60 -10.36 -1.39
N ARG A 689 -33.29 -9.47 -2.09
CA ARG A 689 -33.15 -8.02 -1.91
C ARG A 689 -33.57 -7.59 -0.50
N GLU A 690 -34.70 -8.03 0.00
CA GLU A 690 -35.17 -7.74 1.37
C GLU A 690 -34.17 -8.20 2.44
N LYS A 691 -33.55 -9.36 2.25
CA LYS A 691 -32.49 -9.86 3.15
C LYS A 691 -31.24 -8.96 3.12
N TYR A 692 -30.87 -8.50 1.95
CA TYR A 692 -29.76 -7.59 1.78
C TYR A 692 -30.03 -6.22 2.41
N ASP A 693 -31.23 -5.65 2.19
CA ASP A 693 -31.66 -4.39 2.78
C ASP A 693 -31.73 -4.45 4.31
N SER A 694 -32.19 -5.59 4.86
CA SER A 694 -32.19 -5.83 6.30
C SER A 694 -30.78 -5.82 6.89
N TYR A 695 -29.84 -6.46 6.23
CA TYR A 695 -28.43 -6.42 6.62
C TYR A 695 -27.85 -5.00 6.58
N ARG A 696 -28.12 -4.23 5.52
CA ARG A 696 -27.68 -2.83 5.44
C ARG A 696 -28.26 -1.96 6.56
N ALA A 697 -29.53 -2.19 6.91
CA ALA A 697 -30.19 -1.50 8.01
C ALA A 697 -29.56 -1.82 9.37
N GLU A 698 -29.16 -3.08 9.57
CA GLU A 698 -28.44 -3.51 10.78
C GLU A 698 -27.07 -2.84 10.89
N GLU A 699 -26.27 -2.88 9.83
CA GLU A 699 -24.94 -2.24 9.81
C GLU A 699 -25.06 -0.71 9.95
N ARG A 700 -26.06 -0.08 9.35
CA ARG A 700 -26.37 1.34 9.57
C ARG A 700 -26.67 1.63 11.04
N SER A 701 -27.50 0.82 11.68
CA SER A 701 -27.83 0.97 13.11
C SER A 701 -26.59 0.83 13.98
N LYS A 702 -25.76 -0.16 13.71
CA LYS A 702 -24.49 -0.40 14.42
C LYS A 702 -23.55 0.80 14.27
N LEU A 703 -23.37 1.33 13.06
CA LEU A 703 -22.54 2.53 12.83
C LEU A 703 -23.05 3.73 13.62
N LEU A 704 -24.36 3.98 13.57
CA LEU A 704 -24.97 5.10 14.30
C LEU A 704 -24.84 4.93 15.82
N GLN A 705 -24.98 3.72 16.37
CA GLN A 705 -24.74 3.45 17.79
C GLN A 705 -23.32 3.81 18.22
N ILE A 706 -22.31 3.41 17.42
CA ILE A 706 -20.91 3.75 17.69
C ILE A 706 -20.69 5.26 17.61
N ALA A 707 -21.17 5.89 16.53
CA ALA A 707 -20.88 7.29 16.24
C ALA A 707 -21.70 8.29 17.11
N CYS A 708 -22.86 7.89 17.63
CA CYS A 708 -23.67 8.70 18.55
C CYS A 708 -23.29 8.49 20.01
N GLY A 709 -22.49 7.46 20.33
CA GLY A 709 -21.99 7.19 21.67
C GLY A 709 -20.95 8.20 22.17
N GLU A 710 -20.32 7.90 23.30
CA GLU A 710 -19.30 8.78 23.92
C GLU A 710 -18.05 9.02 23.06
N ILE A 711 -17.78 8.13 22.10
CA ILE A 711 -16.65 8.23 21.17
C ILE A 711 -17.14 8.93 19.89
N GLY A 712 -17.33 10.24 19.96
CA GLY A 712 -17.61 11.06 18.76
C GLY A 712 -16.33 11.26 17.96
N PHE A 713 -16.43 11.16 16.63
CA PHE A 713 -15.34 11.51 15.74
C PHE A 713 -15.24 13.03 15.60
N ASN A 714 -14.03 13.59 15.60
CA ASN A 714 -13.82 15.03 15.48
C ASN A 714 -14.22 15.56 14.12
N ASN A 715 -14.06 14.76 13.07
CA ASN A 715 -14.31 15.11 11.68
C ASN A 715 -15.72 14.76 11.17
N TRP A 716 -16.47 13.91 11.90
CA TRP A 716 -17.84 13.55 11.52
C TRP A 716 -18.69 13.15 12.73
N LYS A 717 -19.93 13.68 12.77
CA LYS A 717 -20.96 13.28 13.73
C LYS A 717 -22.29 13.12 13.02
N PRO A 718 -23.06 12.04 13.32
CA PRO A 718 -24.41 11.92 12.81
C PRO A 718 -25.31 13.08 13.21
N SER A 719 -26.38 13.30 12.46
CA SER A 719 -27.38 14.30 12.80
C SER A 719 -28.06 13.97 14.14
N LYS A 720 -28.53 15.00 14.84
CA LYS A 720 -29.30 14.81 16.08
C LYS A 720 -30.54 13.93 15.87
N GLU A 721 -31.12 13.96 14.67
CA GLU A 721 -32.27 13.13 14.31
C GLU A 721 -31.89 11.66 14.23
N ASN A 722 -30.78 11.34 13.54
CA ASN A 722 -30.28 9.96 13.46
C ASN A 722 -29.88 9.40 14.82
N CYS A 723 -29.24 10.19 15.68
CA CYS A 723 -28.91 9.76 17.04
C CYS A 723 -30.15 9.50 17.91
N LYS A 724 -31.21 10.35 17.81
CA LYS A 724 -32.47 10.11 18.54
C LYS A 724 -33.16 8.81 18.10
N LYS A 725 -33.09 8.45 16.82
CA LYS A 725 -33.65 7.18 16.32
C LYS A 725 -32.98 5.97 16.98
N VAL A 726 -31.68 6.05 17.21
CA VAL A 726 -30.89 4.99 17.90
C VAL A 726 -31.24 4.87 19.38
N GLU A 727 -31.46 6.00 20.09
CA GLU A 727 -31.83 5.99 21.51
C GLU A 727 -33.24 5.42 21.76
N SER A 728 -34.08 5.37 20.73
CA SER A 728 -35.47 4.90 20.78
C SER A 728 -35.64 3.41 20.41
N THR A 729 -34.60 2.78 19.88
CA THR A 729 -34.53 1.33 19.57
C THR A 729 -33.75 0.59 20.62
#